data_5db65cd2b1d3fd50def665a208addc68
#
_entry.id   5db65cd2b1d3fd50def665a208addc68
#
_cell.length_a   1.000
_cell.length_b   1.000
_cell.length_c   1.000
_cell.angle_alpha   90.00
_cell.angle_beta   90.00
_cell.angle_gamma   90.00
#
_symmetry.space_group_name_H-M   'P 1'
#
loop_
_entity.id
_entity.type
_entity.pdbx_description
1 polymer ?
#
loop_
_entity_poly.entity_id
_entity_poly.type
_entity_poly.pdbx_seq_one_letter_code
_entity_poly.pdbx_strand_id
1 'polypeptide(L)'
;MKDTRAINRFLIGVGLRVRSNPAISPDLCLDPHSLEQAVRADLLQLGSFLSTTAEGRGEMRRTAGLVDLFPASEVVVGPWRLFVVEERTTGDAGLLVAGDGPIPLPAAVSLGDGLQLVPLLWEGLAPLKNLLMADDPGSTVFPVARGTLSRSSLGIGARFTTLHWPAVAWAMKELGLSLTANQNSIPRELVYDVDAMLEGRLVEVPFPFIGGTVPEGHQGQSVEGMTHAAVVSYLKGGFHRRRIPWGFNADHQPIGGRFDAIEEELVQGCAFASYITFDLSPELAVTPTFDTPEDVARAFTSLDAAALFGLVLARLAPLGLSLDESAAKRLFVTLLPAMRKLVRRDEAYARVRRELFTTELGRRYFRELSIDELPGRTSPETLAACLALAEALGVEINYVAPAIGFQKNFPYPDDVELRRTVESLTTVARAFGVSIGFHSGSGKSAGNYAVAGDVTRQGLEIKTSGRYTYEMGVALSRSTDLRDAALWNDWYGFTRDLAVEGAFAGDPVRQRFAREFVGHALAHEGRSADGAFASPEALQAVLGALAPSPDHMFFFEYNFLYVLAARGSTSRLGDHGVAGYTQRARFYGVSDEARLLYAKGVAGYILFLAETTGLAPAPRVAAARERLAALPDHDAFERDLVA
;
A
#
# COMPACT_ATOMS: atom_id res chain seq x y z
N MET A 1 0.67 -18.01 10.98
CA MET A 1 0.81 -17.62 9.57
C MET A 1 0.05 -18.64 8.72
N LYS A 2 -0.87 -18.22 7.88
CA LYS A 2 -1.64 -19.14 7.02
C LYS A 2 -0.72 -19.77 5.97
N ASP A 3 -0.92 -21.05 5.68
CA ASP A 3 -0.11 -21.76 4.69
C ASP A 3 -0.49 -21.33 3.26
N THR A 4 0.20 -20.31 2.75
CA THR A 4 0.01 -19.82 1.39
C THR A 4 0.50 -20.82 0.31
N ARG A 5 1.21 -21.89 0.68
CA ARG A 5 1.70 -22.93 -0.24
C ARG A 5 0.55 -23.65 -0.95
N ALA A 6 -0.64 -23.71 -0.34
CA ALA A 6 -1.81 -24.30 -0.98
C ALA A 6 -2.25 -23.48 -2.22
N ILE A 7 -2.27 -22.14 -2.11
CA ILE A 7 -2.55 -21.24 -3.25
C ILE A 7 -1.54 -21.48 -4.37
N ASN A 8 -0.29 -21.61 -4.00
CA ASN A 8 0.80 -21.81 -4.95
C ASN A 8 0.67 -23.13 -5.70
N ARG A 9 0.42 -24.22 -4.99
CA ARG A 9 0.15 -25.52 -5.62
C ARG A 9 -1.06 -25.44 -6.57
N PHE A 10 -2.11 -24.73 -6.18
CA PHE A 10 -3.26 -24.50 -7.05
C PHE A 10 -2.87 -23.74 -8.32
N LEU A 11 -2.15 -22.62 -8.22
CA LEU A 11 -1.74 -21.81 -9.36
C LEU A 11 -0.85 -22.59 -10.32
N ILE A 12 0.14 -23.30 -9.80
CA ILE A 12 1.01 -24.17 -10.62
C ILE A 12 0.20 -25.29 -11.27
N GLY A 13 -0.70 -25.91 -10.52
CA GLY A 13 -1.56 -26.99 -11.04
C GLY A 13 -2.45 -26.58 -12.21
N VAL A 14 -2.79 -25.30 -12.31
CA VAL A 14 -3.58 -24.73 -13.43
C VAL A 14 -2.71 -23.97 -14.45
N GLY A 15 -1.39 -24.13 -14.38
CA GLY A 15 -0.45 -23.53 -15.35
C GLY A 15 -0.23 -22.02 -15.18
N LEU A 16 -0.61 -21.46 -14.05
CA LEU A 16 -0.37 -20.05 -13.74
C LEU A 16 0.92 -19.87 -12.96
N ARG A 17 1.58 -18.75 -13.22
CA ARG A 17 2.81 -18.40 -12.52
C ARG A 17 2.48 -17.79 -11.15
N VAL A 18 3.42 -17.91 -10.24
CA VAL A 18 3.43 -17.29 -8.92
C VAL A 18 3.10 -15.81 -8.94
N ARG A 19 3.63 -15.08 -9.93
CA ARG A 19 3.38 -13.65 -10.12
C ARG A 19 1.91 -13.27 -10.23
N SER A 20 1.06 -14.26 -10.50
CA SER A 20 -0.40 -14.08 -10.50
C SER A 20 -1.02 -14.24 -9.12
N ASN A 21 -0.28 -14.69 -8.10
CA ASN A 21 -0.84 -14.90 -6.78
C ASN A 21 -1.13 -13.56 -6.08
N PRO A 22 -2.39 -13.29 -5.73
CA PRO A 22 -2.74 -12.04 -5.04
C PRO A 22 -2.42 -12.06 -3.55
N ALA A 23 -2.37 -13.23 -2.93
CA ALA A 23 -2.25 -13.39 -1.48
C ALA A 23 -0.80 -13.30 -0.99
N ILE A 24 0.18 -13.49 -1.87
CA ILE A 24 1.59 -13.41 -1.53
C ILE A 24 2.36 -12.63 -2.58
N SER A 25 3.62 -12.28 -2.23
CA SER A 25 4.53 -11.64 -3.18
C SER A 25 4.79 -12.54 -4.39
N PRO A 26 4.79 -11.97 -5.59
CA PRO A 26 5.24 -12.66 -6.79
C PRO A 26 6.72 -13.11 -6.76
N ASP A 27 7.49 -12.60 -5.81
CA ASP A 27 8.92 -12.91 -5.64
C ASP A 27 9.18 -13.95 -4.52
N LEU A 28 8.14 -14.51 -3.91
CA LEU A 28 8.31 -15.63 -2.99
C LEU A 28 8.66 -16.91 -3.74
N CYS A 29 9.56 -17.68 -3.15
CA CYS A 29 9.83 -19.03 -3.61
C CYS A 29 8.67 -19.95 -3.25
N LEU A 30 8.16 -20.69 -4.22
CA LEU A 30 7.06 -21.63 -4.06
C LEU A 30 7.52 -23.06 -4.07
N ASP A 31 8.47 -23.36 -4.95
CA ASP A 31 9.07 -24.67 -5.09
C ASP A 31 10.57 -24.56 -4.88
N PRO A 32 11.04 -24.64 -3.62
CA PRO A 32 12.46 -24.61 -3.29
C PRO A 32 13.29 -25.67 -4.03
N HIS A 33 12.68 -26.83 -4.30
CA HIS A 33 13.38 -27.91 -4.99
C HIS A 33 13.59 -27.58 -6.47
N SER A 34 12.58 -27.07 -7.15
CA SER A 34 12.69 -26.61 -8.53
C SER A 34 13.70 -25.48 -8.69
N LEU A 35 13.67 -24.50 -7.78
CA LEU A 35 14.65 -23.41 -7.74
C LEU A 35 16.08 -23.96 -7.54
N GLU A 36 16.27 -24.89 -6.60
CA GLU A 36 17.58 -25.52 -6.37
C GLU A 36 18.09 -26.24 -7.63
N GLN A 37 17.24 -26.99 -8.30
CA GLN A 37 17.62 -27.66 -9.54
C GLN A 37 18.05 -26.68 -10.64
N ALA A 38 17.30 -25.60 -10.84
CA ALA A 38 17.65 -24.57 -11.80
C ALA A 38 18.98 -23.88 -11.48
N VAL A 39 19.21 -23.53 -10.21
CA VAL A 39 20.47 -22.92 -9.75
C VAL A 39 21.64 -23.88 -9.92
N ARG A 40 21.47 -25.20 -9.62
CA ARG A 40 22.53 -26.20 -9.82
C ARG A 40 22.86 -26.39 -11.29
N ALA A 41 21.87 -26.33 -12.19
CA ALA A 41 22.10 -26.43 -13.62
C ALA A 41 22.98 -25.30 -14.16
N ASP A 42 22.82 -24.11 -13.59
CA ASP A 42 23.51 -22.88 -14.00
C ASP A 42 24.73 -22.53 -13.12
N LEU A 43 25.14 -23.42 -12.20
CA LEU A 43 26.09 -23.11 -11.12
C LEU A 43 27.43 -22.55 -11.64
N LEU A 44 27.99 -23.12 -12.71
CA LEU A 44 29.25 -22.68 -13.29
C LEU A 44 29.18 -21.24 -13.80
N GLN A 45 28.08 -20.90 -14.46
CA GLN A 45 27.87 -19.56 -15.00
C GLN A 45 27.60 -18.54 -13.88
N LEU A 46 26.81 -18.91 -12.89
CA LEU A 46 26.58 -18.10 -11.68
C LEU A 46 27.89 -17.85 -10.93
N GLY A 47 28.74 -18.85 -10.76
CA GLY A 47 30.08 -18.70 -10.17
C GLY A 47 30.96 -17.70 -10.95
N SER A 48 30.91 -17.74 -12.29
CA SER A 48 31.59 -16.75 -13.15
C SER A 48 31.02 -15.34 -12.94
N PHE A 49 29.70 -15.19 -12.81
CA PHE A 49 29.07 -13.89 -12.53
C PHE A 49 29.50 -13.34 -11.16
N LEU A 50 29.60 -14.18 -10.15
CA LEU A 50 30.05 -13.78 -8.81
C LEU A 50 31.50 -13.26 -8.80
N SER A 51 32.37 -13.82 -9.63
CA SER A 51 33.78 -13.37 -9.74
C SER A 51 33.91 -12.00 -10.42
N THR A 52 32.95 -11.60 -11.25
CA THR A 52 32.91 -10.33 -12.00
C THR A 52 31.82 -9.38 -11.51
N THR A 53 31.31 -9.56 -10.29
CA THR A 53 30.17 -8.78 -9.76
C THR A 53 30.48 -7.28 -9.68
N ALA A 54 31.72 -6.90 -9.41
CA ALA A 54 32.11 -5.48 -9.34
C ALA A 54 31.88 -4.74 -10.68
N GLU A 55 32.11 -5.42 -11.80
CA GLU A 55 31.90 -4.91 -13.15
C GLU A 55 30.42 -4.88 -13.55
N GLY A 56 29.62 -5.83 -13.01
CA GLY A 56 28.21 -5.98 -13.32
C GLY A 56 27.24 -5.19 -12.43
N ARG A 57 27.72 -4.39 -11.48
CA ARG A 57 26.86 -3.62 -10.57
C ARG A 57 25.94 -2.62 -11.26
N GLY A 58 26.29 -2.20 -12.48
CA GLY A 58 25.47 -1.33 -13.32
C GLY A 58 24.41 -2.06 -14.15
N GLU A 59 24.28 -3.39 -13.99
CA GLU A 59 23.30 -4.21 -14.69
C GLU A 59 22.20 -4.63 -13.71
N MET A 60 20.94 -4.52 -14.16
CA MET A 60 19.81 -4.98 -13.33
C MET A 60 19.86 -6.49 -13.13
N ARG A 61 20.16 -7.25 -14.19
CA ARG A 61 20.21 -8.71 -14.16
C ARG A 61 21.26 -9.27 -15.11
N ARG A 62 21.76 -10.47 -14.76
CA ARG A 62 22.59 -11.34 -15.60
C ARG A 62 21.93 -12.69 -15.73
N THR A 63 21.64 -13.08 -16.95
CA THR A 63 20.95 -14.32 -17.25
C THR A 63 21.93 -15.48 -17.41
N ALA A 64 21.74 -16.54 -16.63
CA ALA A 64 22.46 -17.78 -16.73
C ALA A 64 21.44 -18.89 -17.08
N GLY A 65 21.22 -19.17 -18.37
CA GLY A 65 20.31 -20.25 -18.77
C GLY A 65 18.90 -20.16 -18.13
N LEU A 66 18.68 -20.87 -17.03
CA LEU A 66 17.39 -20.95 -16.31
C LEU A 66 17.21 -19.86 -15.26
N VAL A 67 18.29 -19.22 -14.80
CA VAL A 67 18.28 -18.35 -13.63
C VAL A 67 18.81 -16.96 -13.99
N ASP A 68 18.14 -15.93 -13.49
CA ASP A 68 18.64 -14.55 -13.46
C ASP A 68 19.31 -14.27 -12.12
N LEU A 69 20.54 -13.73 -12.14
CA LEU A 69 21.22 -13.14 -11.00
C LEU A 69 21.05 -11.61 -11.05
N PHE A 70 20.80 -10.99 -9.89
CA PHE A 70 20.67 -9.54 -9.73
C PHE A 70 21.93 -8.97 -9.08
N PRO A 71 22.94 -8.48 -9.86
CA PRO A 71 24.23 -8.03 -9.27
C PRO A 71 24.07 -6.84 -8.33
N ALA A 72 23.10 -5.96 -8.61
CA ALA A 72 22.81 -4.81 -7.76
C ALA A 72 22.30 -5.19 -6.37
N SER A 73 21.74 -6.38 -6.19
CA SER A 73 21.21 -6.86 -4.92
C SER A 73 22.26 -7.29 -3.89
N GLU A 74 23.55 -7.21 -4.22
CA GLU A 74 24.62 -7.64 -3.32
C GLU A 74 24.50 -7.01 -1.94
N VAL A 75 24.41 -7.86 -0.91
CA VAL A 75 24.54 -7.50 0.50
C VAL A 75 25.69 -8.28 1.09
N VAL A 76 26.61 -7.59 1.76
CA VAL A 76 27.69 -8.23 2.53
C VAL A 76 27.27 -8.26 3.99
N VAL A 77 27.35 -9.43 4.62
CA VAL A 77 27.05 -9.62 6.04
C VAL A 77 28.00 -10.66 6.62
N GLY A 78 28.84 -10.24 7.57
CA GLY A 78 29.92 -11.08 8.08
C GLY A 78 30.78 -11.66 6.95
N PRO A 79 30.98 -13.02 6.89
CA PRO A 79 31.77 -13.66 5.86
C PRO A 79 30.98 -13.96 4.57
N TRP A 80 29.71 -13.59 4.49
CA TRP A 80 28.84 -13.94 3.38
C TRP A 80 28.54 -12.75 2.48
N ARG A 81 28.43 -13.05 1.17
CA ARG A 81 27.89 -12.17 0.13
C ARG A 81 26.60 -12.78 -0.39
N LEU A 82 25.50 -12.06 -0.29
CA LEU A 82 24.15 -12.49 -0.67
C LEU A 82 23.73 -11.79 -1.93
N PHE A 83 23.16 -12.52 -2.88
CA PHE A 83 22.63 -11.99 -4.12
C PHE A 83 21.24 -12.58 -4.38
N VAL A 84 20.31 -11.78 -4.85
CA VAL A 84 19.02 -12.31 -5.31
C VAL A 84 19.22 -13.06 -6.62
N VAL A 85 18.65 -14.26 -6.69
CA VAL A 85 18.48 -15.06 -7.91
C VAL A 85 17.00 -15.36 -8.12
N GLU A 86 16.59 -15.47 -9.40
CA GLU A 86 15.21 -15.78 -9.76
C GLU A 86 15.20 -16.83 -10.88
N GLU A 87 14.42 -17.89 -10.71
CA GLU A 87 14.12 -18.85 -11.77
C GLU A 87 13.21 -18.19 -12.80
N ARG A 88 13.58 -18.24 -14.09
CA ARG A 88 12.98 -17.43 -15.15
C ARG A 88 11.59 -17.89 -15.56
N THR A 89 11.28 -19.16 -15.37
CA THR A 89 10.00 -19.74 -15.79
C THR A 89 8.91 -19.52 -14.74
N THR A 90 9.21 -19.81 -13.48
CA THR A 90 8.26 -19.71 -12.37
C THR A 90 8.26 -18.34 -11.69
N GLY A 91 9.41 -17.65 -11.69
CA GLY A 91 9.64 -16.44 -10.91
C GLY A 91 9.99 -16.74 -9.45
N ASP A 92 10.30 -18.00 -9.11
CA ASP A 92 10.77 -18.35 -7.78
C ASP A 92 12.09 -17.66 -7.47
N ALA A 93 12.17 -16.98 -6.34
CA ALA A 93 13.34 -16.24 -5.93
C ALA A 93 14.05 -16.86 -4.71
N GLY A 94 15.36 -16.68 -4.66
CA GLY A 94 16.23 -17.09 -3.58
C GLY A 94 17.41 -16.16 -3.39
N LEU A 95 18.18 -16.42 -2.35
CA LEU A 95 19.47 -15.77 -2.14
C LEU A 95 20.58 -16.77 -2.48
N LEU A 96 21.38 -16.45 -3.49
CA LEU A 96 22.67 -17.11 -3.72
C LEU A 96 23.68 -16.50 -2.75
N VAL A 97 24.25 -17.34 -1.92
CA VAL A 97 25.17 -16.95 -0.86
C VAL A 97 26.55 -17.49 -1.18
N ALA A 98 27.55 -16.61 -1.22
CA ALA A 98 28.95 -16.96 -1.38
C ALA A 98 29.72 -16.59 -0.11
N GLY A 99 30.45 -17.52 0.48
CA GLY A 99 31.24 -17.29 1.68
C GLY A 99 31.56 -18.55 2.46
N ASP A 100 32.33 -18.39 3.55
CA ASP A 100 32.82 -19.49 4.36
C ASP A 100 31.83 -19.90 5.45
N GLY A 101 31.59 -21.19 5.54
CA GLY A 101 30.69 -21.78 6.53
C GLY A 101 29.19 -21.62 6.24
N PRO A 102 28.33 -22.31 6.99
CA PRO A 102 26.90 -22.27 6.79
C PRO A 102 26.30 -20.92 7.21
N ILE A 103 25.46 -20.32 6.36
CA ILE A 103 24.71 -19.13 6.72
C ILE A 103 23.59 -19.50 7.72
N PRO A 104 23.37 -18.70 8.79
CA PRO A 104 22.35 -19.02 9.82
C PRO A 104 20.94 -18.61 9.38
N LEU A 105 20.53 -19.01 8.18
CA LEU A 105 19.20 -18.78 7.64
C LEU A 105 18.47 -20.13 7.44
N PRO A 106 17.15 -20.18 7.67
CA PRO A 106 16.38 -21.41 7.48
C PRO A 106 16.37 -21.85 6.02
N ALA A 107 16.24 -23.14 5.79
CA ALA A 107 16.19 -23.77 4.47
C ALA A 107 17.42 -23.53 3.57
N ALA A 108 18.55 -23.11 4.14
CA ALA A 108 19.80 -22.98 3.39
C ALA A 108 20.29 -24.37 2.90
N VAL A 109 20.60 -24.45 1.61
CA VAL A 109 21.10 -25.67 0.96
C VAL A 109 22.49 -25.43 0.41
N SER A 110 23.46 -26.31 0.73
CA SER A 110 24.82 -26.24 0.17
C SER A 110 24.79 -26.61 -1.32
N LEU A 111 25.45 -25.80 -2.13
CA LEU A 111 25.67 -26.04 -3.56
C LEU A 111 27.10 -26.57 -3.86
N GLY A 112 27.99 -26.53 -2.88
CA GLY A 112 29.42 -26.82 -3.02
C GLY A 112 30.24 -25.54 -3.19
N ASP A 113 31.57 -25.67 -3.08
CA ASP A 113 32.57 -24.59 -3.34
C ASP A 113 32.29 -23.25 -2.64
N GLY A 114 31.81 -23.30 -1.38
CA GLY A 114 31.48 -22.12 -0.59
C GLY A 114 30.18 -21.42 -1.04
N LEU A 115 29.38 -22.06 -1.90
CA LEU A 115 28.10 -21.55 -2.35
C LEU A 115 26.93 -22.23 -1.62
N GLN A 116 25.92 -21.44 -1.32
CA GLN A 116 24.66 -21.89 -0.72
C GLN A 116 23.47 -21.20 -1.41
N LEU A 117 22.32 -21.84 -1.38
CA LEU A 117 21.05 -21.26 -1.80
C LEU A 117 20.11 -21.16 -0.61
N VAL A 118 19.53 -20.00 -0.39
CA VAL A 118 18.48 -19.77 0.60
C VAL A 118 17.22 -19.39 -0.16
N PRO A 119 16.20 -20.25 -0.27
CA PRO A 119 14.93 -19.89 -0.88
C PRO A 119 14.29 -18.71 -0.13
N LEU A 120 13.74 -17.74 -0.85
CA LEU A 120 12.99 -16.63 -0.24
C LEU A 120 11.60 -17.12 0.17
N LEU A 121 11.54 -17.67 1.37
CA LEU A 121 10.31 -18.10 2.04
C LEU A 121 9.87 -17.04 3.04
N TRP A 122 8.56 -16.96 3.31
CA TRP A 122 8.03 -16.01 4.30
C TRP A 122 8.69 -16.17 5.68
N GLU A 123 8.84 -17.39 6.16
CA GLU A 123 9.48 -17.72 7.43
C GLU A 123 10.97 -17.35 7.50
N GLY A 124 11.61 -17.16 6.35
CA GLY A 124 13.00 -16.74 6.25
C GLY A 124 13.22 -15.23 6.40
N LEU A 125 12.17 -14.42 6.26
CA LEU A 125 12.33 -12.96 6.25
C LEU A 125 12.74 -12.37 7.61
N ALA A 126 12.18 -12.85 8.72
CA ALA A 126 12.54 -12.36 10.05
C ALA A 126 13.99 -12.75 10.42
N PRO A 127 14.44 -14.00 10.22
CA PRO A 127 15.86 -14.36 10.35
C PRO A 127 16.78 -13.51 9.48
N LEU A 128 16.41 -13.28 8.20
CA LEU A 128 17.19 -12.43 7.30
C LEU A 128 17.29 -11.00 7.82
N LYS A 129 16.15 -10.38 8.21
CA LYS A 129 16.14 -9.04 8.79
C LYS A 129 17.04 -8.96 10.03
N ASN A 130 16.95 -9.95 10.91
CA ASN A 130 17.75 -9.99 12.14
C ASN A 130 19.25 -10.11 11.83
N LEU A 131 19.62 -10.97 10.88
CA LEU A 131 21.01 -11.13 10.45
C LEU A 131 21.58 -9.82 9.89
N LEU A 132 20.84 -9.18 8.97
CA LEU A 132 21.29 -7.94 8.33
C LEU A 132 21.39 -6.77 9.31
N MET A 133 20.40 -6.62 10.20
CA MET A 133 20.38 -5.51 11.16
C MET A 133 21.29 -5.72 12.37
N ALA A 134 21.69 -6.93 12.67
CA ALA A 134 22.71 -7.23 13.69
C ALA A 134 24.11 -6.83 13.19
N ASP A 135 24.41 -7.09 11.92
CA ASP A 135 25.68 -6.73 11.28
C ASP A 135 25.73 -5.22 10.95
N ASP A 136 24.66 -4.68 10.35
CA ASP A 136 24.51 -3.28 10.01
C ASP A 136 23.21 -2.69 10.58
N PRO A 137 23.24 -2.06 11.76
CA PRO A 137 22.06 -1.38 12.32
C PRO A 137 21.51 -0.27 11.43
N GLY A 138 22.31 0.21 10.48
CA GLY A 138 21.91 1.18 9.47
C GLY A 138 21.29 0.58 8.22
N SER A 139 21.11 -0.73 8.13
CA SER A 139 20.56 -1.40 6.96
C SER A 139 19.19 -0.85 6.55
N THR A 140 19.02 -0.62 5.26
CA THR A 140 17.77 -0.16 4.63
C THR A 140 17.17 -1.20 3.68
N VAL A 141 17.56 -2.46 3.81
CA VAL A 141 16.95 -3.56 3.06
C VAL A 141 15.47 -3.74 3.45
N PHE A 142 15.19 -3.68 4.74
CA PHE A 142 13.82 -3.78 5.27
C PHE A 142 13.26 -2.39 5.63
N PRO A 143 11.93 -2.24 5.64
CA PRO A 143 11.30 -1.00 6.10
C PRO A 143 11.61 -0.75 7.58
N VAL A 144 11.86 0.51 7.91
CA VAL A 144 12.26 0.94 9.27
C VAL A 144 11.55 2.24 9.68
N ALA A 145 11.26 2.37 10.96
CA ALA A 145 10.76 3.60 11.56
C ALA A 145 11.93 4.54 11.90
N ARG A 146 12.42 5.28 10.89
CA ARG A 146 13.61 6.13 11.03
C ARG A 146 13.62 7.29 10.03
N GLY A 147 14.40 8.31 10.31
CA GLY A 147 14.66 9.42 9.39
C GLY A 147 13.46 10.34 9.21
N THR A 148 13.24 10.77 7.99
CA THR A 148 12.15 11.71 7.65
C THR A 148 10.76 11.15 7.87
N LEU A 149 10.61 9.84 7.95
CA LEU A 149 9.34 9.17 8.23
C LEU A 149 8.71 9.59 9.57
N SER A 150 9.52 10.12 10.51
CA SER A 150 8.99 10.62 11.78
C SER A 150 8.20 11.93 11.66
N ARG A 151 8.26 12.62 10.52
CA ARG A 151 7.64 13.95 10.35
C ARG A 151 6.89 14.10 9.03
N SER A 152 7.47 13.61 7.93
CA SER A 152 6.92 13.81 6.59
C SER A 152 7.21 12.62 5.69
N SER A 153 6.23 12.23 4.90
CA SER A 153 6.32 11.16 3.92
C SER A 153 5.26 11.31 2.85
N LEU A 154 5.48 10.64 1.71
CA LEU A 154 4.42 10.34 0.76
C LEU A 154 4.07 8.86 0.90
N GLY A 155 2.80 8.58 1.13
CA GLY A 155 2.26 7.22 1.19
C GLY A 155 1.94 6.72 -0.21
N ILE A 156 2.69 5.73 -0.68
CA ILE A 156 2.58 5.19 -2.03
C ILE A 156 1.91 3.82 -1.97
N GLY A 157 0.62 3.78 -2.28
CA GLY A 157 -0.17 2.56 -2.23
C GLY A 157 0.27 1.52 -3.25
N ALA A 158 0.47 0.29 -2.81
CA ALA A 158 0.86 -0.83 -3.66
C ALA A 158 -0.22 -1.11 -4.72
N ARG A 159 0.25 -1.19 -5.97
CA ARG A 159 -0.53 -1.69 -7.11
C ARG A 159 0.35 -2.69 -7.83
N PHE A 160 0.15 -3.34 -8.78
CA PHE A 160 0.99 -4.21 -9.62
C PHE A 160 2.41 -4.51 -9.07
N THR A 161 2.59 -4.61 -7.78
CA THR A 161 3.77 -4.96 -6.97
C THR A 161 5.13 -4.86 -7.70
N THR A 162 5.62 -5.95 -8.32
CA THR A 162 6.94 -6.00 -8.97
C THR A 162 7.11 -4.99 -10.11
N LEU A 163 6.03 -4.57 -10.77
CA LEU A 163 6.07 -3.52 -11.80
C LEU A 163 6.07 -2.11 -11.19
N HIS A 164 5.53 -1.98 -9.98
CA HIS A 164 5.33 -0.70 -9.29
C HIS A 164 6.57 -0.25 -8.51
N TRP A 165 7.12 -1.15 -7.68
CA TRP A 165 8.19 -0.80 -6.75
C TRP A 165 9.48 -0.30 -7.40
N PRO A 166 9.93 -0.75 -8.57
CA PRO A 166 11.10 -0.17 -9.24
C PRO A 166 10.96 1.33 -9.51
N ALA A 167 9.76 1.77 -9.93
CA ALA A 167 9.50 3.18 -10.19
C ALA A 167 9.49 4.03 -8.90
N VAL A 168 8.98 3.47 -7.81
CA VAL A 168 9.02 4.11 -6.48
C VAL A 168 10.46 4.24 -6.00
N ALA A 169 11.27 3.19 -6.11
CA ALA A 169 12.70 3.21 -5.76
C ALA A 169 13.48 4.24 -6.59
N TRP A 170 13.18 4.32 -7.89
CA TRP A 170 13.77 5.33 -8.78
C TRP A 170 13.46 6.75 -8.30
N ALA A 171 12.18 7.04 -7.99
CA ALA A 171 11.78 8.35 -7.50
C ALA A 171 12.44 8.71 -6.15
N MET A 172 12.51 7.76 -5.20
CA MET A 172 13.22 7.96 -3.94
C MET A 172 14.71 8.28 -4.17
N LYS A 173 15.35 7.56 -5.07
CA LYS A 173 16.77 7.78 -5.45
C LYS A 173 16.97 9.19 -6.00
N GLU A 174 16.18 9.60 -6.98
CA GLU A 174 16.32 10.89 -7.64
C GLU A 174 15.99 12.06 -6.70
N LEU A 175 14.98 11.91 -5.85
CA LEU A 175 14.60 12.95 -4.90
C LEU A 175 15.46 12.96 -3.62
N GLY A 176 16.16 11.85 -3.31
CA GLY A 176 16.80 11.65 -2.00
C GLY A 176 15.79 11.72 -0.84
N LEU A 177 14.56 11.31 -1.09
CA LEU A 177 13.44 11.42 -0.17
C LEU A 177 13.00 10.03 0.29
N SER A 178 12.76 9.87 1.58
CA SER A 178 12.09 8.69 2.11
C SER A 178 10.62 8.70 1.75
N LEU A 179 10.12 7.57 1.26
CA LEU A 179 8.70 7.34 1.03
C LEU A 179 8.21 6.18 1.90
N THR A 180 6.91 6.14 2.12
CA THR A 180 6.26 5.02 2.79
C THR A 180 5.52 4.20 1.73
N ALA A 181 5.95 2.98 1.52
CA ALA A 181 5.15 2.00 0.82
C ALA A 181 3.88 1.76 1.64
N ASN A 182 2.72 1.77 1.01
CA ASN A 182 1.46 1.73 1.71
C ASN A 182 0.62 0.55 1.26
N GLN A 183 0.02 -0.13 2.22
CA GLN A 183 -1.09 -1.02 1.93
C GLN A 183 -2.24 -0.22 1.32
N ASN A 184 -3.10 -0.88 0.60
CA ASN A 184 -4.19 -0.25 -0.12
C ASN A 184 -5.43 0.05 0.73
N SER A 185 -5.25 0.48 1.97
CA SER A 185 -6.29 1.04 2.84
C SER A 185 -7.51 0.17 3.16
N ILE A 186 -7.48 -1.14 2.94
CA ILE A 186 -8.65 -1.97 3.25
C ILE A 186 -8.29 -3.24 4.01
N PRO A 187 -8.82 -3.41 5.24
CA PRO A 187 -8.52 -4.54 6.13
C PRO A 187 -8.77 -5.93 5.55
N ARG A 188 -9.66 -6.03 4.56
CA ARG A 188 -9.99 -7.29 3.89
C ARG A 188 -8.84 -7.95 3.13
N GLU A 189 -7.78 -7.20 2.83
CA GLU A 189 -6.59 -7.75 2.18
C GLU A 189 -5.60 -8.38 3.17
N LEU A 190 -5.87 -8.26 4.46
CA LEU A 190 -4.96 -8.67 5.52
C LEU A 190 -4.95 -10.17 5.76
N VAL A 191 -6.08 -10.81 5.56
CA VAL A 191 -6.28 -12.21 5.93
C VAL A 191 -7.00 -12.95 4.83
N TYR A 192 -6.39 -14.01 4.32
CA TYR A 192 -7.03 -14.93 3.38
C TYR A 192 -7.37 -16.25 4.06
N ASP A 193 -8.61 -16.66 3.95
CA ASP A 193 -8.99 -18.05 4.19
C ASP A 193 -8.68 -18.86 2.91
N VAL A 194 -7.54 -19.51 2.91
CA VAL A 194 -7.02 -20.24 1.75
C VAL A 194 -7.94 -21.39 1.37
N ASP A 195 -8.51 -22.09 2.33
CA ASP A 195 -9.40 -23.25 2.07
C ASP A 195 -10.70 -22.77 1.47
N ALA A 196 -11.34 -21.75 2.06
CA ALA A 196 -12.55 -21.14 1.50
C ALA A 196 -12.32 -20.57 0.10
N MET A 197 -11.12 -20.01 -0.16
CA MET A 197 -10.75 -19.50 -1.47
C MET A 197 -10.66 -20.64 -2.50
N LEU A 198 -9.95 -21.71 -2.18
CA LEU A 198 -9.79 -22.86 -3.09
C LEU A 198 -11.10 -23.59 -3.37
N GLU A 199 -12.04 -23.55 -2.42
CA GLU A 199 -13.37 -24.15 -2.53
C GLU A 199 -14.42 -23.19 -3.13
N GLY A 200 -14.04 -21.95 -3.45
CA GLY A 200 -14.96 -20.94 -3.98
C GLY A 200 -15.96 -20.39 -2.97
N ARG A 201 -15.72 -20.57 -1.68
CA ARG A 201 -16.62 -20.18 -0.56
C ARG A 201 -16.24 -18.87 0.12
N LEU A 202 -15.42 -18.02 -0.47
CA LEU A 202 -14.99 -16.77 0.16
C LEU A 202 -16.14 -15.84 0.52
N VAL A 203 -17.26 -15.91 -0.20
CA VAL A 203 -18.48 -15.13 0.09
C VAL A 203 -19.12 -15.51 1.44
N GLU A 204 -18.88 -16.71 1.93
CA GLU A 204 -19.41 -17.24 3.18
C GLU A 204 -18.55 -16.86 4.39
N VAL A 205 -17.32 -16.43 4.15
CA VAL A 205 -16.37 -16.05 5.20
C VAL A 205 -16.74 -14.66 5.69
N PRO A 206 -16.96 -14.45 7.00
CA PRO A 206 -17.33 -13.14 7.56
C PRO A 206 -16.23 -12.08 7.39
N PHE A 207 -15.01 -12.50 7.11
CA PHE A 207 -13.85 -11.75 6.62
C PHE A 207 -12.91 -12.73 5.89
N PRO A 208 -11.93 -12.26 5.16
CA PRO A 208 -11.26 -10.97 5.16
C PRO A 208 -12.07 -9.79 4.58
N PHE A 209 -13.28 -9.98 4.23
CA PHE A 209 -14.14 -9.05 3.50
C PHE A 209 -14.92 -8.14 4.42
N ILE A 210 -14.20 -7.46 5.22
CA ILE A 210 -14.69 -6.52 6.19
C ILE A 210 -15.19 -5.28 5.47
N GLY A 211 -16.44 -4.97 5.65
CA GLY A 211 -17.06 -3.84 4.98
C GLY A 211 -17.72 -4.18 3.64
N GLY A 212 -18.21 -5.38 3.46
CA GLY A 212 -18.86 -6.00 2.30
C GLY A 212 -19.59 -5.16 1.25
N THR A 213 -19.60 -3.85 1.37
CA THR A 213 -20.17 -2.90 0.41
C THR A 213 -19.11 -2.25 -0.47
N VAL A 214 -17.82 -2.31 -0.09
CA VAL A 214 -16.74 -1.76 -0.90
C VAL A 214 -16.23 -2.83 -1.83
N PRO A 215 -16.23 -2.60 -3.15
CA PRO A 215 -15.67 -3.53 -4.11
C PRO A 215 -14.22 -3.81 -3.76
N GLU A 216 -13.79 -5.05 -3.94
CA GLU A 216 -12.41 -5.43 -3.76
C GLU A 216 -11.53 -4.81 -4.85
N GLY A 217 -11.14 -3.58 -4.63
CA GLY A 217 -10.37 -2.81 -5.57
C GLY A 217 -8.87 -2.97 -5.43
N HIS A 218 -8.42 -3.82 -4.53
CA HIS A 218 -7.04 -3.82 -4.11
C HIS A 218 -6.25 -5.01 -4.65
N GLN A 219 -6.75 -5.65 -5.68
CA GLN A 219 -6.07 -6.74 -6.38
C GLN A 219 -5.86 -7.99 -5.52
N GLY A 220 -6.54 -8.06 -4.38
CA GLY A 220 -6.52 -9.20 -3.49
C GLY A 220 -5.15 -9.51 -2.90
N GLN A 221 -4.33 -8.52 -2.57
CA GLN A 221 -2.99 -8.75 -2.00
C GLN A 221 -3.01 -8.68 -0.48
N SER A 222 -2.30 -9.59 0.18
CA SER A 222 -2.05 -9.51 1.61
C SER A 222 -1.01 -8.43 1.96
N VAL A 223 -1.05 -7.92 3.20
CA VAL A 223 -0.03 -6.98 3.71
C VAL A 223 1.35 -7.63 3.70
N GLU A 224 1.42 -8.90 4.07
CA GLU A 224 2.66 -9.67 4.02
C GLU A 224 3.21 -9.74 2.59
N GLY A 225 2.37 -10.09 1.63
CA GLY A 225 2.75 -10.17 0.22
C GLY A 225 3.24 -8.84 -0.33
N MET A 226 2.54 -7.75 -0.02
CA MET A 226 2.94 -6.41 -0.45
C MET A 226 4.26 -5.97 0.18
N THR A 227 4.47 -6.25 1.48
CA THR A 227 5.72 -5.93 2.18
C THR A 227 6.89 -6.72 1.60
N HIS A 228 6.70 -8.02 1.39
CA HIS A 228 7.72 -8.88 0.79
C HIS A 228 8.11 -8.40 -0.61
N ALA A 229 7.14 -8.11 -1.45
CA ALA A 229 7.38 -7.61 -2.81
C ALA A 229 8.19 -6.31 -2.83
N ALA A 230 7.91 -5.38 -1.90
CA ALA A 230 8.67 -4.15 -1.78
C ALA A 230 10.13 -4.43 -1.37
N VAL A 231 10.35 -5.29 -0.36
CA VAL A 231 11.71 -5.68 0.10
C VAL A 231 12.51 -6.28 -1.04
N VAL A 232 11.98 -7.28 -1.74
CA VAL A 232 12.70 -7.99 -2.81
C VAL A 232 12.92 -7.10 -4.02
N SER A 233 11.93 -6.29 -4.43
CA SER A 233 12.08 -5.37 -5.57
C SER A 233 13.13 -4.30 -5.30
N TYR A 234 13.15 -3.72 -4.09
CA TYR A 234 14.17 -2.74 -3.74
C TYR A 234 15.56 -3.37 -3.61
N LEU A 235 15.63 -4.62 -3.13
CA LEU A 235 16.89 -5.36 -3.06
C LEU A 235 17.42 -5.64 -4.46
N LYS A 236 16.61 -6.17 -5.40
CA LYS A 236 16.97 -6.40 -6.81
C LYS A 236 17.53 -5.14 -7.47
N GLY A 237 16.88 -3.98 -7.25
CA GLY A 237 17.32 -2.68 -7.75
C GLY A 237 18.51 -2.06 -7.01
N GLY A 238 19.08 -2.73 -6.01
CA GLY A 238 20.22 -2.21 -5.25
C GLY A 238 19.91 -0.97 -4.40
N PHE A 239 18.64 -0.69 -4.13
CA PHE A 239 18.21 0.53 -3.42
C PHE A 239 18.83 0.66 -2.02
N HIS A 240 19.05 -0.45 -1.31
CA HIS A 240 19.69 -0.49 0.00
C HIS A 240 21.08 0.17 0.02
N ARG A 241 21.81 0.19 -1.10
CA ARG A 241 23.12 0.85 -1.22
C ARG A 241 23.03 2.37 -1.08
N ARG A 242 21.86 2.95 -1.33
CA ARG A 242 21.61 4.39 -1.19
C ARG A 242 21.48 4.83 0.26
N ARG A 243 21.27 3.89 1.17
CA ARG A 243 21.10 4.16 2.61
C ARG A 243 19.93 5.11 2.90
N ILE A 244 18.99 5.23 1.97
CA ILE A 244 17.74 5.99 2.16
C ILE A 244 16.78 5.09 2.93
N PRO A 245 16.37 5.48 4.15
CA PRO A 245 15.38 4.71 4.89
C PRO A 245 14.02 4.83 4.22
N TRP A 246 13.24 3.75 4.26
CA TRP A 246 11.89 3.72 3.75
C TRP A 246 10.97 3.01 4.74
N GLY A 247 9.68 3.30 4.66
CA GLY A 247 8.67 2.71 5.53
C GLY A 247 7.71 1.80 4.77
N PHE A 248 7.02 0.96 5.51
CA PHE A 248 5.85 0.24 5.03
C PHE A 248 4.70 0.45 6.03
N ASN A 249 3.60 1.00 5.54
CA ASN A 249 2.40 1.27 6.35
C ASN A 249 1.39 0.13 6.22
N ALA A 250 1.00 -0.44 7.34
CA ALA A 250 -0.21 -1.25 7.45
C ALA A 250 -1.36 -0.29 7.73
N ASP A 251 -2.04 0.11 6.66
CA ASP A 251 -3.07 1.13 6.68
C ASP A 251 -4.40 0.61 7.22
N HIS A 252 -5.19 1.46 7.89
CA HIS A 252 -6.52 1.15 8.44
C HIS A 252 -6.60 -0.20 9.17
N GLN A 253 -5.74 -0.37 10.21
CA GLN A 253 -5.85 -1.52 11.10
C GLN A 253 -7.06 -1.34 12.02
N PRO A 254 -8.16 -2.06 11.78
CA PRO A 254 -9.43 -1.79 12.46
C PRO A 254 -9.37 -2.16 13.94
N ILE A 255 -9.85 -1.28 14.79
CA ILE A 255 -9.93 -1.45 16.25
C ILE A 255 -11.37 -1.68 16.64
N GLY A 256 -11.63 -2.75 17.37
CA GLY A 256 -12.93 -3.01 17.99
C GLY A 256 -14.02 -3.55 17.06
N GLY A 257 -15.24 -3.52 17.53
CA GLY A 257 -16.38 -4.07 16.84
C GLY A 257 -16.18 -5.55 16.49
N ARG A 258 -16.53 -5.92 15.28
CA ARG A 258 -16.37 -7.30 14.76
C ARG A 258 -14.92 -7.76 14.58
N PHE A 259 -13.97 -6.82 14.63
CA PHE A 259 -12.55 -7.12 14.41
C PHE A 259 -11.83 -7.64 15.64
N ASP A 260 -12.46 -7.56 16.81
CA ASP A 260 -11.89 -8.13 18.04
C ASP A 260 -11.64 -9.65 17.90
N ALA A 261 -12.48 -10.33 17.11
CA ALA A 261 -12.37 -11.78 16.91
C ALA A 261 -11.14 -12.21 16.08
N ILE A 262 -10.53 -11.30 15.30
CA ILE A 262 -9.39 -11.59 14.43
C ILE A 262 -8.15 -10.74 14.77
N GLU A 263 -8.14 -10.13 15.94
CA GLU A 263 -7.08 -9.23 16.36
C GLU A 263 -5.69 -9.84 16.24
N GLU A 264 -5.52 -11.09 16.66
CA GLU A 264 -4.23 -11.78 16.60
C GLU A 264 -3.74 -11.97 15.16
N GLU A 265 -4.64 -12.34 14.25
CA GLU A 265 -4.32 -12.52 12.82
C GLU A 265 -3.91 -11.21 12.16
N LEU A 266 -4.62 -10.11 12.46
CA LEU A 266 -4.27 -8.77 11.98
C LEU A 266 -2.87 -8.35 12.46
N VAL A 267 -2.56 -8.61 13.73
CA VAL A 267 -1.26 -8.28 14.31
C VAL A 267 -0.14 -9.08 13.65
N GLN A 268 -0.33 -10.39 13.48
CA GLN A 268 0.67 -11.27 12.84
C GLN A 268 0.92 -10.85 11.38
N GLY A 269 -0.14 -10.62 10.61
CA GLY A 269 -0.04 -10.24 9.20
C GLY A 269 0.65 -8.90 8.95
N CYS A 270 0.69 -8.02 9.96
CA CYS A 270 1.31 -6.71 9.86
C CYS A 270 2.68 -6.60 10.57
N ALA A 271 3.24 -7.70 11.05
CA ALA A 271 4.43 -7.69 11.90
C ALA A 271 5.66 -7.02 11.24
N PHE A 272 5.80 -7.09 9.92
CA PHE A 272 6.89 -6.45 9.18
C PHE A 272 6.66 -4.97 8.87
N ALA A 273 5.44 -4.48 8.97
CA ALA A 273 5.16 -3.07 8.75
C ALA A 273 5.90 -2.20 9.78
N SER A 274 6.54 -1.15 9.32
CA SER A 274 7.25 -0.19 10.18
C SER A 274 6.40 1.02 10.57
N TYR A 275 5.14 1.02 10.13
CA TYR A 275 4.17 2.07 10.37
C TYR A 275 2.76 1.43 10.42
N ILE A 276 2.04 1.63 11.51
CA ILE A 276 0.73 1.05 11.76
C ILE A 276 -0.29 2.17 11.90
N THR A 277 -1.36 2.11 11.10
CA THR A 277 -2.50 3.02 11.22
C THR A 277 -3.61 2.35 12.03
N PHE A 278 -3.82 2.81 13.24
CA PHE A 278 -4.90 2.35 14.13
C PHE A 278 -6.19 3.09 13.78
N ASP A 279 -7.17 2.38 13.20
CA ASP A 279 -8.46 2.93 12.82
C ASP A 279 -9.49 2.68 13.92
N LEU A 280 -9.95 3.75 14.57
CA LEU A 280 -10.93 3.69 15.64
C LEU A 280 -12.37 3.61 15.14
N SER A 281 -12.62 3.87 13.87
CA SER A 281 -13.97 4.00 13.32
C SER A 281 -14.86 2.78 13.60
N PRO A 282 -14.37 1.52 13.52
CA PRO A 282 -15.22 0.36 13.80
C PRO A 282 -15.75 0.29 15.24
N GLU A 283 -14.95 0.67 16.23
CA GLU A 283 -15.41 0.70 17.62
C GLU A 283 -16.32 1.90 17.88
N LEU A 284 -15.95 3.07 17.34
CA LEU A 284 -16.77 4.27 17.50
C LEU A 284 -18.15 4.13 16.85
N ALA A 285 -18.26 3.39 15.75
CA ALA A 285 -19.54 3.11 15.08
C ALA A 285 -20.50 2.27 15.92
N VAL A 286 -19.98 1.46 16.86
CA VAL A 286 -20.79 0.63 17.77
C VAL A 286 -20.89 1.21 19.18
N THR A 287 -20.17 2.30 19.44
CA THR A 287 -20.26 3.01 20.74
C THR A 287 -21.61 3.73 20.83
N PRO A 288 -22.32 3.61 21.95
CA PRO A 288 -23.59 4.30 22.13
C PRO A 288 -23.46 5.82 22.01
N THR A 289 -24.45 6.46 21.45
CA THR A 289 -24.58 7.92 21.51
C THR A 289 -25.03 8.35 22.90
N PHE A 290 -24.48 9.46 23.38
CA PHE A 290 -24.79 10.05 24.68
C PHE A 290 -25.47 11.40 24.46
N ASP A 291 -26.81 11.38 24.29
CA ASP A 291 -27.58 12.56 23.88
C ASP A 291 -27.91 13.47 25.06
N THR A 292 -28.03 12.95 26.26
CA THR A 292 -28.36 13.74 27.46
C THR A 292 -27.21 13.83 28.44
N PRO A 293 -27.16 14.89 29.29
CA PRO A 293 -26.15 15.01 30.35
C PRO A 293 -26.19 13.84 31.34
N GLU A 294 -27.37 13.28 31.58
CA GLU A 294 -27.60 12.14 32.48
C GLU A 294 -26.98 10.85 31.90
N ASP A 295 -27.08 10.63 30.59
CA ASP A 295 -26.43 9.51 29.91
C ASP A 295 -24.91 9.62 30.00
N VAL A 296 -24.38 10.81 29.75
CA VAL A 296 -22.95 11.11 29.91
C VAL A 296 -22.49 10.85 31.34
N ALA A 297 -23.22 11.33 32.33
CA ALA A 297 -22.85 11.15 33.73
C ALA A 297 -22.86 9.68 34.15
N ARG A 298 -23.87 8.91 33.72
CA ARG A 298 -23.97 7.48 33.95
C ARG A 298 -22.82 6.70 33.30
N ALA A 299 -22.55 6.98 32.02
CA ALA A 299 -21.44 6.36 31.29
C ALA A 299 -20.10 6.70 31.95
N PHE A 300 -19.89 7.96 32.32
CA PHE A 300 -18.68 8.41 33.00
C PHE A 300 -18.45 7.66 34.32
N THR A 301 -19.49 7.52 35.13
CA THR A 301 -19.41 6.78 36.39
C THR A 301 -19.08 5.30 36.17
N SER A 302 -19.66 4.67 35.13
CA SER A 302 -19.42 3.27 34.83
C SER A 302 -17.99 2.98 34.33
N LEU A 303 -17.32 3.96 33.75
CA LEU A 303 -15.95 3.80 33.23
C LEU A 303 -14.88 3.81 34.33
N ASP A 304 -15.21 4.28 35.53
CA ASP A 304 -14.30 4.41 36.69
C ASP A 304 -12.93 5.01 36.30
N ALA A 305 -12.95 6.14 35.59
CA ALA A 305 -11.77 6.73 34.99
C ALA A 305 -11.62 8.24 35.30
N ALA A 306 -12.09 8.68 36.48
CA ALA A 306 -12.08 10.09 36.88
C ALA A 306 -10.66 10.69 36.91
N ALA A 307 -9.67 9.94 37.40
CA ALA A 307 -8.29 10.39 37.42
C ALA A 307 -7.74 10.57 35.99
N LEU A 308 -8.03 9.66 35.09
CA LEU A 308 -7.64 9.75 33.67
C LEU A 308 -8.30 10.96 33.00
N PHE A 309 -9.58 11.20 33.27
CA PHE A 309 -10.28 12.39 32.78
C PHE A 309 -9.64 13.68 33.27
N GLY A 310 -9.19 13.73 34.55
CA GLY A 310 -8.44 14.86 35.07
C GLY A 310 -7.16 15.16 34.31
N LEU A 311 -6.41 14.12 33.90
CA LEU A 311 -5.21 14.29 33.06
C LEU A 311 -5.57 14.84 31.68
N VAL A 312 -6.64 14.32 31.06
CA VAL A 312 -7.12 14.81 29.76
C VAL A 312 -7.52 16.27 29.83
N LEU A 313 -8.31 16.68 30.82
CA LEU A 313 -8.71 18.08 31.04
C LEU A 313 -7.49 19.01 31.20
N ALA A 314 -6.54 18.62 32.05
CA ALA A 314 -5.32 19.38 32.25
C ALA A 314 -4.53 19.58 30.96
N ARG A 315 -4.55 18.58 30.09
CA ARG A 315 -3.86 18.63 28.79
C ARG A 315 -4.60 19.45 27.74
N LEU A 316 -5.93 19.48 27.80
CA LEU A 316 -6.78 20.28 26.91
C LEU A 316 -6.82 21.77 27.26
N ALA A 317 -6.76 22.11 28.55
CA ALA A 317 -6.92 23.47 29.06
C ALA A 317 -6.03 24.53 28.36
N PRO A 318 -4.73 24.28 28.07
CA PRO A 318 -3.86 25.28 27.45
C PRO A 318 -4.11 25.45 25.93
N LEU A 319 -4.94 24.65 25.31
CA LEU A 319 -5.15 24.67 23.84
C LEU A 319 -6.10 25.79 23.39
N GLY A 320 -6.83 26.42 24.30
CA GLY A 320 -7.76 27.51 23.98
C GLY A 320 -8.97 27.08 23.13
N LEU A 321 -9.32 25.80 23.18
CA LEU A 321 -10.46 25.25 22.45
C LEU A 321 -11.79 25.66 23.12
N SER A 322 -12.84 25.79 22.32
CA SER A 322 -14.21 26.04 22.81
C SER A 322 -14.84 24.76 23.37
N LEU A 323 -14.23 24.19 24.41
CA LEU A 323 -14.58 22.92 25.01
C LEU A 323 -14.83 23.11 26.52
N ASP A 324 -16.10 23.10 26.92
CA ASP A 324 -16.46 23.08 28.33
C ASP A 324 -16.29 21.67 28.93
N GLU A 325 -16.37 21.58 30.25
CA GLU A 325 -16.19 20.30 30.96
C GLU A 325 -17.25 19.25 30.55
N SER A 326 -18.47 19.67 30.25
CA SER A 326 -19.56 18.77 29.85
C SER A 326 -19.28 18.18 28.47
N ALA A 327 -18.86 19.01 27.52
CA ALA A 327 -18.47 18.57 26.19
C ALA A 327 -17.21 17.69 26.23
N ALA A 328 -16.22 18.05 27.03
CA ALA A 328 -15.01 17.23 27.25
C ALA A 328 -15.38 15.85 27.85
N LYS A 329 -16.29 15.81 28.82
CA LYS A 329 -16.76 14.56 29.43
C LYS A 329 -17.51 13.69 28.43
N ARG A 330 -18.33 14.27 27.55
CA ARG A 330 -19.01 13.57 26.46
C ARG A 330 -18.01 12.94 25.49
N LEU A 331 -17.02 13.70 25.00
CA LEU A 331 -15.96 13.17 24.15
C LEU A 331 -15.18 12.05 24.84
N PHE A 332 -14.84 12.23 26.12
CA PHE A 332 -14.13 11.23 26.90
C PHE A 332 -14.87 9.90 26.98
N VAL A 333 -16.17 9.90 27.33
CA VAL A 333 -16.95 8.65 27.43
C VAL A 333 -17.14 7.98 26.07
N THR A 334 -17.19 8.75 24.99
CA THR A 334 -17.29 8.23 23.62
C THR A 334 -15.98 7.60 23.15
N LEU A 335 -14.85 8.24 23.42
CA LEU A 335 -13.56 7.84 22.86
C LEU A 335 -12.82 6.78 23.71
N LEU A 336 -12.96 6.82 25.04
CA LEU A 336 -12.18 5.98 25.94
C LEU A 336 -12.28 4.47 25.66
N PRO A 337 -13.44 3.87 25.33
CA PRO A 337 -13.52 2.46 25.01
C PRO A 337 -12.62 2.07 23.81
N ALA A 338 -12.69 2.85 22.72
CA ALA A 338 -11.87 2.63 21.54
C ALA A 338 -10.38 2.82 21.84
N MET A 339 -10.04 3.85 22.61
CA MET A 339 -8.64 4.12 22.99
C MET A 339 -8.05 3.03 23.90
N ARG A 340 -8.84 2.43 24.79
CA ARG A 340 -8.40 1.27 25.59
C ARG A 340 -8.14 0.03 24.71
N LYS A 341 -8.92 -0.17 23.66
CA LYS A 341 -8.68 -1.24 22.68
C LYS A 341 -7.45 -0.96 21.84
N LEU A 342 -7.20 0.30 21.46
CA LEU A 342 -5.97 0.71 20.79
C LEU A 342 -4.74 0.37 21.64
N VAL A 343 -4.72 0.68 22.93
CA VAL A 343 -3.62 0.34 23.83
C VAL A 343 -3.31 -1.16 23.78
N ARG A 344 -4.33 -2.00 23.92
CA ARG A 344 -4.17 -3.46 23.87
C ARG A 344 -3.61 -3.93 22.51
N ARG A 345 -4.11 -3.35 21.41
CA ARG A 345 -3.63 -3.66 20.08
C ARG A 345 -2.19 -3.24 19.89
N ASP A 346 -1.80 -2.06 20.39
CA ASP A 346 -0.40 -1.58 20.35
C ASP A 346 0.52 -2.50 21.15
N GLU A 347 0.11 -2.91 22.34
CA GLU A 347 0.85 -3.88 23.17
C GLU A 347 1.02 -5.22 22.46
N ALA A 348 0.00 -5.70 21.74
CA ALA A 348 0.07 -6.92 20.95
C ALA A 348 1.09 -6.81 19.80
N TYR A 349 1.09 -5.71 19.05
CA TYR A 349 2.12 -5.44 18.04
C TYR A 349 3.52 -5.39 18.64
N ALA A 350 3.67 -4.66 19.75
CA ALA A 350 4.95 -4.55 20.44
C ALA A 350 5.47 -5.91 20.92
N ARG A 351 4.58 -6.80 21.41
CA ARG A 351 4.92 -8.15 21.83
C ARG A 351 5.41 -8.99 20.63
N VAL A 352 4.61 -9.11 19.57
CA VAL A 352 4.98 -9.89 18.38
C VAL A 352 6.29 -9.40 17.78
N ARG A 353 6.52 -8.10 17.71
CA ARG A 353 7.78 -7.56 17.18
C ARG A 353 8.97 -7.82 18.09
N ARG A 354 8.79 -7.88 19.42
CA ARG A 354 9.86 -8.30 20.35
C ARG A 354 10.23 -9.77 20.19
N GLU A 355 9.27 -10.61 19.85
CA GLU A 355 9.49 -12.04 19.60
C GLU A 355 10.19 -12.29 18.25
N LEU A 356 9.81 -11.52 17.21
CA LEU A 356 10.34 -11.70 15.86
C LEU A 356 11.69 -11.03 15.62
N PHE A 357 11.94 -9.86 16.22
CA PHE A 357 13.10 -9.03 15.89
C PHE A 357 14.05 -8.86 17.07
N THR A 358 15.36 -9.03 16.80
CA THR A 358 16.41 -9.00 17.82
C THR A 358 16.93 -7.58 18.11
N THR A 359 16.87 -6.67 17.13
CA THR A 359 17.39 -5.30 17.27
C THR A 359 16.31 -4.31 17.69
N GLU A 360 16.67 -3.25 18.42
CA GLU A 360 15.74 -2.18 18.81
C GLU A 360 15.12 -1.51 17.60
N LEU A 361 15.92 -1.13 16.61
CA LEU A 361 15.42 -0.49 15.38
C LEU A 361 14.50 -1.44 14.58
N GLY A 362 14.80 -2.73 14.56
CA GLY A 362 13.94 -3.75 13.95
C GLY A 362 12.56 -3.85 14.62
N ARG A 363 12.49 -3.58 15.92
CA ARG A 363 11.25 -3.61 16.71
C ARG A 363 10.42 -2.34 16.59
N ARG A 364 11.04 -1.17 16.34
CA ARG A 364 10.35 0.12 16.28
C ARG A 364 9.37 0.19 15.12
N TYR A 365 8.25 0.88 15.34
CA TYR A 365 7.28 1.25 14.32
C TYR A 365 6.63 2.59 14.68
N PHE A 366 6.16 3.30 13.66
CA PHE A 366 5.36 4.51 13.84
C PHE A 366 3.90 4.15 14.03
N ARG A 367 3.19 5.00 14.75
CA ARG A 367 1.77 4.88 15.05
C ARG A 367 1.03 6.05 14.47
N GLU A 368 0.01 5.76 13.70
CA GLU A 368 -0.97 6.74 13.26
C GLU A 368 -2.31 6.42 13.91
N LEU A 369 -2.94 7.45 14.44
CA LEU A 369 -4.30 7.38 14.93
C LEU A 369 -5.25 7.87 13.84
N SER A 370 -6.07 6.97 13.28
CA SER A 370 -7.07 7.31 12.25
C SER A 370 -8.47 7.43 12.84
N ILE A 371 -9.12 8.56 12.50
CA ILE A 371 -10.50 8.90 12.83
C ILE A 371 -11.20 9.52 11.60
N ASP A 372 -10.73 9.22 10.39
CA ASP A 372 -11.19 9.83 9.15
C ASP A 372 -12.43 9.16 8.54
N GLU A 373 -12.77 7.94 8.96
CA GLU A 373 -13.97 7.23 8.49
C GLU A 373 -15.23 7.50 9.34
N LEU A 374 -15.15 8.41 10.31
CA LEU A 374 -16.31 8.85 11.08
C LEU A 374 -17.23 9.75 10.24
N PRO A 375 -18.55 9.74 10.51
CA PRO A 375 -19.47 10.65 9.83
C PRO A 375 -19.10 12.12 10.08
N GLY A 376 -18.94 12.88 9.00
CA GLY A 376 -18.61 14.29 9.06
C GLY A 376 -17.12 14.60 9.15
N ARG A 377 -16.80 15.87 9.37
CA ARG A 377 -15.42 16.33 9.52
C ARG A 377 -14.99 16.23 10.98
N THR A 378 -13.74 15.89 11.21
CA THR A 378 -13.15 15.92 12.55
C THR A 378 -13.02 17.35 13.06
N SER A 379 -13.58 17.64 14.23
CA SER A 379 -13.37 18.94 14.88
C SER A 379 -12.02 19.00 15.61
N PRO A 380 -11.44 20.20 15.81
CA PRO A 380 -10.25 20.39 16.64
C PRO A 380 -10.40 19.81 18.04
N GLU A 381 -11.59 19.91 18.63
CA GLU A 381 -11.90 19.39 19.97
C GLU A 381 -11.84 17.86 20.02
N THR A 382 -12.44 17.18 19.02
CA THR A 382 -12.38 15.72 18.91
C THR A 382 -10.95 15.24 18.72
N LEU A 383 -10.20 15.90 17.83
CA LEU A 383 -8.80 15.59 17.60
C LEU A 383 -7.96 15.76 18.87
N ALA A 384 -8.14 16.88 19.58
CA ALA A 384 -7.43 17.15 20.81
C ALA A 384 -7.76 16.13 21.91
N ALA A 385 -9.03 15.74 22.05
CA ALA A 385 -9.45 14.74 23.01
C ALA A 385 -8.84 13.36 22.72
N CYS A 386 -8.79 12.94 21.44
CA CYS A 386 -8.13 11.71 21.04
C CYS A 386 -6.63 11.70 21.40
N LEU A 387 -5.92 12.77 21.05
CA LEU A 387 -4.48 12.88 21.33
C LEU A 387 -4.17 13.00 22.82
N ALA A 388 -4.98 13.75 23.59
CA ALA A 388 -4.85 13.84 25.03
C ALA A 388 -5.10 12.50 25.72
N LEU A 389 -6.07 11.72 25.24
CA LEU A 389 -6.32 10.36 25.71
C LEU A 389 -5.16 9.43 25.40
N ALA A 390 -4.61 9.47 24.19
CA ALA A 390 -3.45 8.66 23.83
C ALA A 390 -2.25 8.96 24.75
N GLU A 391 -1.95 10.25 24.98
CA GLU A 391 -0.88 10.69 25.88
C GLU A 391 -1.14 10.22 27.33
N ALA A 392 -2.36 10.38 27.83
CA ALA A 392 -2.74 9.97 29.18
C ALA A 392 -2.73 8.44 29.38
N LEU A 393 -2.94 7.67 28.31
CA LEU A 393 -2.85 6.22 28.30
C LEU A 393 -1.44 5.69 28.00
N GLY A 394 -0.47 6.58 27.76
CA GLY A 394 0.93 6.23 27.53
C GLY A 394 1.25 5.69 26.13
N VAL A 395 0.39 5.96 25.15
CA VAL A 395 0.64 5.57 23.75
C VAL A 395 1.26 6.75 22.98
N GLU A 396 2.45 6.53 22.45
CA GLU A 396 3.10 7.47 21.53
C GLU A 396 2.37 7.46 20.18
N ILE A 397 1.90 8.62 19.74
CA ILE A 397 1.33 8.82 18.40
C ILE A 397 2.30 9.68 17.59
N ASN A 398 2.61 9.26 16.37
CA ASN A 398 3.51 9.97 15.46
C ASN A 398 2.73 10.74 14.38
N TYR A 399 1.61 10.16 13.93
CA TYR A 399 0.72 10.73 12.93
C TYR A 399 -0.72 10.64 13.40
N VAL A 400 -1.56 11.55 12.91
CA VAL A 400 -3.01 11.49 13.12
C VAL A 400 -3.72 11.78 11.81
N ALA A 401 -4.70 10.96 11.45
CA ALA A 401 -5.50 11.11 10.25
C ALA A 401 -6.95 11.52 10.62
N PRO A 402 -7.25 12.83 10.58
CA PRO A 402 -8.59 13.35 10.79
C PRO A 402 -9.41 13.33 9.50
N ALA A 403 -10.74 13.28 9.60
CA ALA A 403 -11.66 13.50 8.50
C ALA A 403 -11.64 14.97 8.06
N ILE A 404 -10.91 15.26 6.98
CA ILE A 404 -10.77 16.62 6.41
C ILE A 404 -11.90 16.92 5.41
N GLY A 405 -12.59 15.89 4.93
CA GLY A 405 -13.60 15.99 3.88
C GLY A 405 -13.03 15.72 2.49
N PHE A 406 -11.87 15.07 2.40
CA PHE A 406 -11.35 14.57 1.13
C PHE A 406 -12.26 13.46 0.59
N GLN A 407 -12.66 13.61 -0.68
CA GLN A 407 -13.30 12.56 -1.44
C GLN A 407 -12.25 11.84 -2.28
N LYS A 408 -12.33 10.51 -2.32
CA LYS A 408 -11.42 9.71 -3.12
C LYS A 408 -11.49 10.17 -4.58
N ASN A 409 -10.32 10.37 -5.20
CA ASN A 409 -10.15 10.74 -6.62
C ASN A 409 -10.71 12.10 -7.07
N PHE A 410 -11.24 12.92 -6.17
CA PHE A 410 -11.74 14.26 -6.52
C PHE A 410 -10.90 15.36 -5.86
N PRO A 411 -10.65 16.47 -6.56
CA PRO A 411 -10.11 17.67 -5.94
C PRO A 411 -11.05 18.20 -4.85
N TYR A 412 -10.47 18.75 -3.80
CA TYR A 412 -11.25 19.52 -2.84
C TYR A 412 -11.65 20.86 -3.50
N PRO A 413 -12.93 21.23 -3.48
CA PRO A 413 -13.44 22.30 -4.35
C PRO A 413 -12.98 23.71 -3.97
N ASP A 414 -12.64 23.95 -2.70
CA ASP A 414 -12.29 25.27 -2.16
C ASP A 414 -10.98 25.23 -1.36
N ASP A 415 -9.90 25.73 -1.94
CA ASP A 415 -8.58 25.78 -1.32
C ASP A 415 -8.55 26.67 -0.05
N VAL A 416 -9.42 27.70 0.04
CA VAL A 416 -9.49 28.59 1.20
C VAL A 416 -10.14 27.87 2.38
N GLU A 417 -11.24 27.17 2.13
CA GLU A 417 -11.90 26.33 3.13
C GLU A 417 -10.98 25.20 3.58
N LEU A 418 -10.31 24.52 2.63
CA LEU A 418 -9.33 23.48 2.92
C LEU A 418 -8.22 24.01 3.83
N ARG A 419 -7.65 25.17 3.51
CA ARG A 419 -6.61 25.81 4.30
C ARG A 419 -7.05 26.03 5.74
N ARG A 420 -8.24 26.62 5.96
CA ARG A 420 -8.78 26.86 7.31
C ARG A 420 -8.96 25.56 8.09
N THR A 421 -9.48 24.53 7.45
CA THR A 421 -9.68 23.20 8.06
C THR A 421 -8.34 22.60 8.47
N VAL A 422 -7.37 22.59 7.56
CA VAL A 422 -6.05 22.01 7.83
C VAL A 422 -5.29 22.83 8.89
N GLU A 423 -5.39 24.18 8.87
CA GLU A 423 -4.76 25.05 9.88
C GLU A 423 -5.26 24.75 11.30
N SER A 424 -6.58 24.62 11.46
CA SER A 424 -7.17 24.34 12.78
C SER A 424 -6.72 22.99 13.33
N LEU A 425 -6.73 21.94 12.51
CA LEU A 425 -6.31 20.60 12.90
C LEU A 425 -4.79 20.51 13.11
N THR A 426 -4.00 21.16 12.26
CA THR A 426 -2.54 21.19 12.40
C THR A 426 -2.10 21.92 13.67
N THR A 427 -2.81 22.96 14.08
CA THR A 427 -2.53 23.66 15.33
C THR A 427 -2.65 22.73 16.53
N VAL A 428 -3.69 21.91 16.56
CA VAL A 428 -3.86 20.89 17.59
C VAL A 428 -2.76 19.83 17.50
N ALA A 429 -2.56 19.23 16.32
CA ALA A 429 -1.56 18.16 16.15
C ALA A 429 -0.15 18.61 16.59
N ARG A 430 0.25 19.84 16.25
CA ARG A 430 1.53 20.42 16.68
C ARG A 430 1.66 20.58 18.20
N ALA A 431 0.58 20.90 18.90
CA ALA A 431 0.60 21.00 20.36
C ALA A 431 0.91 19.65 21.03
N PHE A 432 0.70 18.55 20.33
CA PHE A 432 1.07 17.18 20.73
C PHE A 432 2.34 16.65 20.06
N GLY A 433 3.00 17.44 19.21
CA GLY A 433 4.19 17.01 18.46
C GLY A 433 3.90 15.98 17.34
N VAL A 434 2.67 15.90 16.88
CA VAL A 434 2.17 14.91 15.92
C VAL A 434 2.05 15.50 14.51
N SER A 435 2.33 14.72 13.47
CA SER A 435 2.12 15.07 12.06
C SER A 435 0.71 14.69 11.59
N ILE A 436 0.22 15.37 10.54
CA ILE A 436 -1.09 15.08 9.95
C ILE A 436 -0.95 14.03 8.85
N GLY A 437 -1.77 12.98 8.91
CA GLY A 437 -2.01 12.02 7.84
C GLY A 437 -3.22 12.44 6.99
N PHE A 438 -3.01 12.54 5.68
CA PHE A 438 -4.06 12.86 4.72
C PHE A 438 -4.45 11.58 3.98
N HIS A 439 -5.55 10.96 4.39
CA HIS A 439 -6.12 9.81 3.68
C HIS A 439 -6.92 10.26 2.45
N SER A 440 -7.25 9.33 1.56
CA SER A 440 -7.93 9.63 0.29
C SER A 440 -7.21 10.70 -0.56
N GLY A 441 -5.88 10.73 -0.46
CA GLY A 441 -5.04 11.76 -1.08
C GLY A 441 -4.90 11.70 -2.60
N SER A 442 -5.33 10.60 -3.26
CA SER A 442 -5.29 10.51 -4.74
C SER A 442 -6.22 11.51 -5.41
N GLY A 443 -5.80 12.03 -6.59
CA GLY A 443 -6.66 12.85 -7.45
C GLY A 443 -6.94 14.26 -6.93
N LYS A 444 -6.14 14.79 -6.02
CA LYS A 444 -6.24 16.18 -5.57
C LYS A 444 -5.58 17.14 -6.56
N SER A 445 -5.99 18.40 -6.55
CA SER A 445 -5.38 19.45 -7.34
C SER A 445 -3.99 19.82 -6.81
N ALA A 446 -3.16 20.46 -7.63
CA ALA A 446 -1.89 21.03 -7.19
C ALA A 446 -2.08 22.03 -6.05
N GLY A 447 -3.16 22.83 -6.10
CA GLY A 447 -3.53 23.76 -5.02
C GLY A 447 -3.82 23.05 -3.71
N ASN A 448 -4.59 21.95 -3.74
CA ASN A 448 -4.87 21.16 -2.54
C ASN A 448 -3.60 20.58 -1.91
N TYR A 449 -2.67 20.03 -2.73
CA TYR A 449 -1.39 19.53 -2.21
C TYR A 449 -0.51 20.66 -1.67
N ALA A 450 -0.50 21.81 -2.33
CA ALA A 450 0.24 22.97 -1.84
C ALA A 450 -0.30 23.46 -0.49
N VAL A 451 -1.62 23.51 -0.31
CA VAL A 451 -2.24 23.83 0.98
C VAL A 451 -1.79 22.84 2.06
N ALA A 452 -1.84 21.53 1.77
CA ALA A 452 -1.42 20.50 2.73
C ALA A 452 0.05 20.69 3.15
N GLY A 453 0.97 20.84 2.18
CA GLY A 453 2.40 21.01 2.45
C GLY A 453 2.74 22.29 3.22
N ASP A 454 2.14 23.40 2.80
CA ASP A 454 2.36 24.75 3.34
C ASP A 454 1.92 24.86 4.81
N VAL A 455 0.65 24.48 5.06
CA VAL A 455 0.03 24.60 6.38
C VAL A 455 0.70 23.70 7.39
N THR A 456 0.97 22.45 7.01
CA THR A 456 1.63 21.49 7.89
C THR A 456 3.13 21.77 8.06
N ARG A 457 3.70 22.70 7.28
CA ARG A 457 5.16 22.91 7.18
C ARG A 457 5.88 21.61 6.92
N GLN A 458 5.35 20.84 5.98
CA GLN A 458 5.83 19.52 5.60
C GLN A 458 5.79 18.44 6.71
N GLY A 459 5.15 18.70 7.85
CA GLY A 459 4.86 17.69 8.89
C GLY A 459 3.60 16.89 8.52
N LEU A 460 3.69 16.07 7.47
CA LEU A 460 2.53 15.40 6.86
C LEU A 460 2.89 14.04 6.28
N GLU A 461 1.87 13.21 6.14
CA GLU A 461 1.86 12.10 5.18
C GLU A 461 0.63 12.22 4.29
N ILE A 462 0.78 12.00 2.98
CA ILE A 462 -0.35 11.93 2.04
C ILE A 462 -0.39 10.54 1.44
N LYS A 463 -1.46 9.79 1.72
CA LYS A 463 -1.67 8.43 1.21
C LYS A 463 -2.34 8.48 -0.16
N THR A 464 -1.67 7.89 -1.14
CA THR A 464 -2.14 7.80 -2.52
C THR A 464 -2.11 6.35 -2.99
N SER A 465 -3.13 5.91 -3.72
CA SER A 465 -3.19 4.53 -4.23
C SER A 465 -3.93 4.39 -5.56
N GLY A 466 -5.13 4.92 -5.68
CA GLY A 466 -5.98 4.78 -6.87
C GLY A 466 -5.32 5.27 -8.16
N ARG A 467 -4.50 6.30 -8.08
CA ARG A 467 -3.78 6.85 -9.23
C ARG A 467 -2.87 5.83 -9.91
N TYR A 468 -2.23 4.95 -9.18
CA TYR A 468 -1.27 3.99 -9.77
C TYR A 468 -1.92 2.88 -10.57
N THR A 469 -3.19 2.54 -10.31
CA THR A 469 -3.97 1.66 -11.19
C THR A 469 -4.34 2.40 -12.48
N TYR A 470 -4.75 3.66 -12.39
CA TYR A 470 -5.00 4.52 -13.55
C TYR A 470 -3.76 4.67 -14.43
N GLU A 471 -2.56 4.86 -13.87
CA GLU A 471 -1.32 4.96 -14.64
C GLU A 471 -1.02 3.71 -15.47
N MET A 472 -1.43 2.52 -15.02
CA MET A 472 -1.36 1.32 -15.85
C MET A 472 -2.31 1.42 -17.05
N GLY A 473 -3.51 1.94 -16.87
CA GLY A 473 -4.44 2.22 -17.97
C GLY A 473 -3.86 3.21 -18.98
N VAL A 474 -3.22 4.29 -18.49
CA VAL A 474 -2.51 5.26 -19.34
C VAL A 474 -1.38 4.58 -20.12
N ALA A 475 -0.59 3.73 -19.48
CA ALA A 475 0.49 3.01 -20.13
C ALA A 475 -0.02 2.10 -21.25
N LEU A 476 -1.03 1.29 -20.96
CA LEU A 476 -1.61 0.36 -21.94
C LEU A 476 -2.30 1.09 -23.10
N SER A 477 -2.97 2.22 -22.84
CA SER A 477 -3.63 3.01 -23.90
C SER A 477 -2.65 3.66 -24.88
N ARG A 478 -1.37 3.81 -24.48
CA ARG A 478 -0.30 4.42 -25.28
C ARG A 478 0.68 3.41 -25.87
N SER A 479 0.64 2.16 -25.40
CA SER A 479 1.51 1.11 -25.92
C SER A 479 1.12 0.74 -27.35
N THR A 480 2.12 0.45 -28.17
CA THR A 480 1.96 0.00 -29.54
C THR A 480 1.94 -1.53 -29.67
N ASP A 481 2.21 -2.26 -28.59
CA ASP A 481 2.14 -3.72 -28.54
C ASP A 481 0.68 -4.21 -28.62
N LEU A 482 0.41 -5.16 -29.48
CA LEU A 482 -0.95 -5.68 -29.72
C LEU A 482 -1.56 -6.37 -28.49
N ARG A 483 -0.75 -6.99 -27.64
CA ARG A 483 -1.22 -7.64 -26.41
C ARG A 483 -1.67 -6.60 -25.40
N ASP A 484 -0.92 -5.50 -25.28
CA ASP A 484 -1.24 -4.39 -24.40
C ASP A 484 -2.52 -3.69 -24.89
N ALA A 485 -2.63 -3.46 -26.20
CA ALA A 485 -3.83 -2.89 -26.81
C ALA A 485 -5.07 -3.79 -26.59
N ALA A 486 -4.92 -5.10 -26.69
CA ALA A 486 -6.00 -6.03 -26.39
C ALA A 486 -6.41 -5.98 -24.92
N LEU A 487 -5.44 -5.94 -23.99
CA LEU A 487 -5.71 -5.80 -22.56
C LEU A 487 -6.41 -4.46 -22.26
N TRP A 488 -5.94 -3.37 -22.89
CA TRP A 488 -6.55 -2.05 -22.74
C TRP A 488 -8.02 -2.04 -23.18
N ASN A 489 -8.31 -2.55 -24.36
CA ASN A 489 -9.66 -2.57 -24.90
C ASN A 489 -10.63 -3.41 -24.06
N ASP A 490 -10.17 -4.56 -23.57
CA ASP A 490 -10.96 -5.42 -22.68
C ASP A 490 -11.23 -4.69 -21.35
N TRP A 491 -10.22 -4.06 -20.79
CA TRP A 491 -10.33 -3.33 -19.52
C TRP A 491 -11.26 -2.13 -19.62
N TYR A 492 -11.07 -1.30 -20.66
CA TYR A 492 -11.95 -0.16 -20.91
C TYR A 492 -13.39 -0.61 -21.17
N GLY A 493 -13.59 -1.65 -21.97
CA GLY A 493 -14.90 -2.22 -22.24
C GLY A 493 -15.63 -2.65 -20.97
N PHE A 494 -14.93 -3.33 -20.07
CA PHE A 494 -15.46 -3.73 -18.76
C PHE A 494 -15.92 -2.52 -17.92
N THR A 495 -15.13 -1.46 -17.84
CA THR A 495 -15.50 -0.26 -17.07
C THR A 495 -16.68 0.47 -17.69
N ARG A 496 -16.76 0.51 -19.00
CA ARG A 496 -17.91 1.04 -19.75
C ARG A 496 -19.20 0.26 -19.44
N ASP A 497 -19.12 -1.05 -19.45
CA ASP A 497 -20.28 -1.91 -19.18
C ASP A 497 -20.76 -1.76 -17.74
N LEU A 498 -19.85 -1.58 -16.76
CA LEU A 498 -20.19 -1.24 -15.39
C LEU A 498 -20.84 0.15 -15.26
N ALA A 499 -20.40 1.11 -16.06
CA ALA A 499 -21.00 2.44 -16.06
C ALA A 499 -22.45 2.40 -16.58
N VAL A 500 -22.70 1.59 -17.61
CA VAL A 500 -24.07 1.36 -18.12
C VAL A 500 -24.93 0.67 -17.05
N GLU A 501 -24.45 -0.44 -16.47
CA GLU A 501 -25.16 -1.15 -15.40
C GLU A 501 -25.47 -0.24 -14.22
N GLY A 502 -24.47 0.51 -13.75
CA GLY A 502 -24.61 1.46 -12.64
C GLY A 502 -25.62 2.56 -12.91
N ALA A 503 -25.65 3.11 -14.12
CA ALA A 503 -26.55 4.20 -14.49
C ALA A 503 -28.04 3.83 -14.45
N PHE A 504 -28.35 2.52 -14.44
CA PHE A 504 -29.70 1.98 -14.33
C PHE A 504 -29.90 1.08 -13.10
N ALA A 505 -28.96 1.14 -12.14
CA ALA A 505 -29.07 0.37 -10.91
C ALA A 505 -30.32 0.76 -10.10
N GLY A 506 -30.89 -0.23 -9.37
CA GLY A 506 -32.01 0.02 -8.47
C GLY A 506 -31.64 0.81 -7.21
N ASP A 507 -30.34 0.83 -6.83
CA ASP A 507 -29.81 1.68 -5.75
C ASP A 507 -29.65 3.12 -6.24
N PRO A 508 -30.38 4.10 -5.66
CA PRO A 508 -30.32 5.49 -6.08
C PRO A 508 -28.93 6.14 -5.97
N VAL A 509 -28.13 5.72 -4.99
CA VAL A 509 -26.79 6.26 -4.77
C VAL A 509 -25.85 5.77 -5.87
N ARG A 510 -25.84 4.47 -6.14
CA ARG A 510 -25.05 3.87 -7.23
C ARG A 510 -25.47 4.46 -8.58
N GLN A 511 -26.78 4.61 -8.83
CA GLN A 511 -27.29 5.18 -10.07
C GLN A 511 -26.82 6.62 -10.29
N ARG A 512 -26.93 7.46 -9.25
CA ARG A 512 -26.51 8.86 -9.31
C ARG A 512 -25.02 8.97 -9.66
N PHE A 513 -24.15 8.28 -8.95
CA PHE A 513 -22.71 8.33 -9.19
C PHE A 513 -22.34 7.82 -10.60
N ALA A 514 -22.93 6.72 -11.04
CA ALA A 514 -22.65 6.21 -12.38
C ALA A 514 -23.06 7.20 -13.47
N ARG A 515 -24.22 7.85 -13.32
CA ARG A 515 -24.68 8.91 -14.25
C ARG A 515 -23.77 10.14 -14.22
N GLU A 516 -23.26 10.51 -13.06
CA GLU A 516 -22.30 11.59 -12.90
C GLU A 516 -20.98 11.26 -13.64
N PHE A 517 -20.42 10.07 -13.43
CA PHE A 517 -19.20 9.63 -14.11
C PHE A 517 -19.36 9.58 -15.64
N VAL A 518 -20.50 9.11 -16.12
CA VAL A 518 -20.84 9.13 -17.55
C VAL A 518 -20.97 10.57 -18.05
N GLY A 519 -21.65 11.44 -17.31
CA GLY A 519 -21.79 12.84 -17.66
C GLY A 519 -20.45 13.54 -17.81
N HIS A 520 -19.51 13.30 -16.88
CA HIS A 520 -18.15 13.81 -16.96
C HIS A 520 -17.40 13.28 -18.18
N ALA A 521 -17.51 11.98 -18.50
CA ALA A 521 -16.86 11.42 -19.67
C ALA A 521 -17.40 12.02 -20.97
N LEU A 522 -18.72 12.20 -21.08
CA LEU A 522 -19.34 12.83 -22.25
C LEU A 522 -18.94 14.31 -22.37
N ALA A 523 -18.92 15.05 -21.27
CA ALA A 523 -18.48 16.43 -21.26
C ALA A 523 -17.00 16.57 -21.67
N HIS A 524 -16.14 15.65 -21.22
CA HIS A 524 -14.73 15.59 -21.64
C HIS A 524 -14.60 15.47 -23.16
N GLU A 525 -15.48 14.70 -23.80
CA GLU A 525 -15.53 14.52 -25.25
C GLU A 525 -16.36 15.60 -25.98
N GLY A 526 -16.76 16.66 -25.27
CA GLY A 526 -17.59 17.73 -25.84
C GLY A 526 -18.99 17.29 -26.28
N ARG A 527 -19.52 16.20 -25.69
CA ARG A 527 -20.83 15.62 -26.01
C ARG A 527 -21.87 15.96 -24.94
N SER A 528 -23.12 16.10 -25.34
CA SER A 528 -24.25 16.23 -24.39
C SER A 528 -24.63 14.83 -23.84
N ALA A 529 -25.07 14.81 -22.59
CA ALA A 529 -25.71 13.65 -21.99
C ALA A 529 -27.20 13.53 -22.30
N ASP A 530 -27.78 14.47 -23.08
CA ASP A 530 -29.19 14.51 -23.41
C ASP A 530 -29.62 13.23 -24.14
N GLY A 531 -30.63 12.57 -23.60
CA GLY A 531 -31.14 11.31 -24.16
C GLY A 531 -30.27 10.08 -23.91
N ALA A 532 -29.01 10.21 -23.42
CA ALA A 532 -28.14 9.09 -23.15
C ALA A 532 -28.72 8.13 -22.11
N PHE A 533 -29.44 8.62 -21.13
CA PHE A 533 -30.06 7.86 -20.05
C PHE A 533 -31.51 7.43 -20.33
N ALA A 534 -31.95 7.42 -21.60
CA ALA A 534 -33.28 6.96 -21.99
C ALA A 534 -33.45 5.44 -21.79
N SER A 535 -32.43 4.65 -22.09
CA SER A 535 -32.37 3.20 -21.85
C SER A 535 -30.92 2.71 -21.76
N PRO A 536 -30.68 1.51 -21.20
CA PRO A 536 -29.35 0.89 -21.21
C PRO A 536 -28.75 0.79 -22.62
N GLU A 537 -29.55 0.44 -23.62
CA GLU A 537 -29.11 0.29 -25.01
C GLU A 537 -28.71 1.66 -25.61
N ALA A 538 -29.47 2.71 -25.30
CA ALA A 538 -29.14 4.07 -25.74
C ALA A 538 -27.80 4.51 -25.16
N LEU A 539 -27.60 4.29 -23.86
CA LEU A 539 -26.34 4.62 -23.19
C LEU A 539 -25.17 3.77 -23.73
N GLN A 540 -25.38 2.49 -23.93
CA GLN A 540 -24.37 1.60 -24.52
C GLN A 540 -23.95 2.08 -25.92
N ALA A 541 -24.90 2.51 -26.74
CA ALA A 541 -24.60 3.04 -28.06
C ALA A 541 -23.80 4.35 -28.00
N VAL A 542 -24.18 5.26 -27.08
CA VAL A 542 -23.47 6.54 -26.87
C VAL A 542 -22.04 6.31 -26.40
N LEU A 543 -21.84 5.47 -25.39
CA LEU A 543 -20.51 5.17 -24.86
C LEU A 543 -19.69 4.30 -25.81
N GLY A 544 -20.32 3.42 -26.60
CA GLY A 544 -19.66 2.62 -27.63
C GLY A 544 -19.12 3.44 -28.81
N ALA A 545 -19.62 4.65 -29.00
CA ALA A 545 -19.13 5.60 -30.01
C ALA A 545 -17.97 6.49 -29.52
N LEU A 546 -17.55 6.35 -28.27
CA LEU A 546 -16.36 7.03 -27.73
C LEU A 546 -15.10 6.24 -28.06
N ALA A 547 -14.03 6.95 -28.39
CA ALA A 547 -12.71 6.35 -28.41
C ALA A 547 -12.29 5.99 -26.97
N PRO A 548 -11.73 4.80 -26.72
CA PRO A 548 -11.24 4.45 -25.39
C PRO A 548 -10.23 5.47 -24.87
N SER A 549 -10.52 6.07 -23.71
CA SER A 549 -9.64 7.05 -23.06
C SER A 549 -9.52 6.75 -21.55
N PRO A 550 -8.31 6.78 -20.98
CA PRO A 550 -8.15 6.67 -19.53
C PRO A 550 -8.73 7.86 -18.77
N ASP A 551 -8.94 8.99 -19.45
CA ASP A 551 -9.47 10.23 -18.85
C ASP A 551 -11.00 10.21 -18.70
N HIS A 552 -11.66 9.18 -19.19
CA HIS A 552 -13.09 9.00 -18.92
C HIS A 552 -13.33 8.65 -17.46
N MET A 553 -14.15 9.44 -16.76
CA MET A 553 -14.32 9.31 -15.31
C MET A 553 -14.79 7.91 -14.88
N PHE A 554 -15.64 7.25 -15.67
CA PHE A 554 -16.07 5.89 -15.36
C PHE A 554 -14.90 4.88 -15.45
N PHE A 555 -13.92 5.09 -16.34
CA PHE A 555 -12.71 4.27 -16.32
C PHE A 555 -11.91 4.54 -15.05
N PHE A 556 -11.72 5.80 -14.70
CA PHE A 556 -10.98 6.17 -13.50
C PHE A 556 -11.59 5.58 -12.21
N GLU A 557 -12.92 5.55 -12.12
CA GLU A 557 -13.63 5.04 -10.94
C GLU A 557 -13.78 3.52 -10.89
N TYR A 558 -13.85 2.83 -12.04
CA TYR A 558 -14.11 1.39 -12.09
C TYR A 558 -12.89 0.54 -12.48
N ASN A 559 -11.74 1.16 -12.82
CA ASN A 559 -10.58 0.43 -13.34
C ASN A 559 -10.08 -0.69 -12.42
N PHE A 560 -10.10 -0.46 -11.12
CA PHE A 560 -9.57 -1.40 -10.14
C PHE A 560 -10.38 -2.72 -10.05
N LEU A 561 -11.64 -2.71 -10.42
CA LEU A 561 -12.50 -3.88 -10.36
C LEU A 561 -12.12 -4.96 -11.40
N TYR A 562 -11.47 -4.57 -12.47
CA TYR A 562 -11.10 -5.48 -13.54
C TYR A 562 -9.91 -6.39 -13.24
N VAL A 563 -8.98 -5.93 -12.40
CA VAL A 563 -7.68 -6.59 -12.25
C VAL A 563 -7.79 -8.03 -11.79
N LEU A 564 -8.75 -8.33 -10.93
CA LEU A 564 -9.06 -9.70 -10.46
C LEU A 564 -10.47 -10.13 -10.84
N ALA A 565 -11.07 -9.56 -11.87
CA ALA A 565 -12.39 -9.95 -12.33
C ALA A 565 -12.27 -11.01 -13.41
N ALA A 566 -13.03 -12.09 -13.30
CA ALA A 566 -13.30 -12.94 -14.44
C ALA A 566 -14.18 -12.19 -15.43
N ARG A 567 -14.12 -12.55 -16.68
CA ARG A 567 -14.93 -11.96 -17.74
C ARG A 567 -16.41 -11.97 -17.38
N GLY A 568 -17.00 -10.78 -17.21
CA GLY A 568 -18.39 -10.61 -16.81
C GLY A 568 -18.68 -10.80 -15.31
N SER A 569 -17.68 -11.04 -14.47
CA SER A 569 -17.86 -11.10 -13.01
C SER A 569 -17.88 -9.71 -12.42
N THR A 570 -18.97 -9.37 -11.72
CA THR A 570 -19.10 -8.16 -10.89
C THR A 570 -18.98 -8.50 -9.41
N SER A 571 -18.39 -9.65 -9.08
CA SER A 571 -18.20 -10.09 -7.70
C SER A 571 -17.42 -9.03 -6.91
N ARG A 572 -17.94 -8.62 -5.77
CA ARG A 572 -17.29 -7.65 -4.86
C ARG A 572 -15.94 -8.14 -4.31
N LEU A 573 -15.72 -9.44 -4.38
CA LEU A 573 -14.54 -10.12 -3.83
C LEU A 573 -13.50 -10.42 -4.89
N GLY A 574 -13.73 -10.00 -6.13
CA GLY A 574 -12.99 -10.48 -7.26
C GLY A 574 -13.28 -11.96 -7.58
N ASP A 575 -12.64 -12.48 -8.57
CA ASP A 575 -12.69 -13.91 -8.93
C ASP A 575 -11.38 -14.59 -8.49
N HIS A 576 -11.46 -15.32 -7.40
CA HIS A 576 -10.34 -16.12 -6.86
C HIS A 576 -10.26 -17.52 -7.48
N GLY A 577 -10.92 -17.73 -8.60
CA GLY A 577 -10.77 -18.92 -9.45
C GLY A 577 -9.70 -18.76 -10.52
N VAL A 578 -9.55 -19.79 -11.36
CA VAL A 578 -8.58 -19.81 -12.46
C VAL A 578 -8.75 -18.61 -13.40
N ALA A 579 -9.99 -18.22 -13.71
CA ALA A 579 -10.28 -17.14 -14.64
C ALA A 579 -9.79 -15.77 -14.11
N GLY A 580 -10.04 -15.47 -12.83
CA GLY A 580 -9.58 -14.22 -12.20
C GLY A 580 -8.06 -14.13 -12.09
N TYR A 581 -7.40 -15.23 -11.72
CA TYR A 581 -5.94 -15.28 -11.70
C TYR A 581 -5.32 -15.19 -13.08
N THR A 582 -5.94 -15.79 -14.10
CA THR A 582 -5.51 -15.65 -15.49
C THR A 582 -5.64 -14.20 -15.95
N GLN A 583 -6.74 -13.54 -15.58
CA GLN A 583 -6.94 -12.12 -15.86
C GLN A 583 -5.85 -11.26 -15.21
N ARG A 584 -5.54 -11.49 -13.93
CA ARG A 584 -4.48 -10.79 -13.21
C ARG A 584 -3.11 -11.01 -13.86
N ALA A 585 -2.81 -12.23 -14.30
CA ALA A 585 -1.54 -12.56 -14.93
C ALA A 585 -1.26 -11.75 -16.21
N ARG A 586 -2.30 -11.29 -16.93
CA ARG A 586 -2.15 -10.45 -18.12
C ARG A 586 -1.41 -9.15 -17.81
N PHE A 587 -1.67 -8.54 -16.65
CA PHE A 587 -1.00 -7.29 -16.23
C PHE A 587 0.51 -7.48 -15.98
N TYR A 588 0.94 -8.69 -15.59
CA TYR A 588 2.38 -8.99 -15.40
C TYR A 588 3.05 -9.45 -16.70
N GLY A 589 2.27 -9.76 -17.75
CA GLY A 589 2.75 -10.14 -19.06
C GLY A 589 2.80 -8.99 -20.08
N VAL A 590 2.64 -7.75 -19.65
CA VAL A 590 2.70 -6.57 -20.52
C VAL A 590 4.08 -6.38 -21.13
N SER A 591 4.14 -5.68 -22.28
CA SER A 591 5.36 -5.39 -23.01
C SER A 591 6.34 -4.53 -22.22
N ASP A 592 7.60 -4.50 -22.65
CA ASP A 592 8.60 -3.59 -22.05
C ASP A 592 8.29 -2.12 -22.34
N GLU A 593 7.60 -1.83 -23.46
CA GLU A 593 7.07 -0.48 -23.72
C GLU A 593 6.05 -0.07 -22.65
N ALA A 594 5.06 -0.90 -22.36
CA ALA A 594 4.06 -0.61 -21.34
C ALA A 594 4.69 -0.55 -19.94
N ARG A 595 5.68 -1.38 -19.63
CA ARG A 595 6.45 -1.33 -18.36
C ARG A 595 7.16 0.01 -18.20
N LEU A 596 7.83 0.50 -19.25
CA LEU A 596 8.48 1.81 -19.22
C LEU A 596 7.46 2.92 -19.04
N LEU A 597 6.36 2.92 -19.81
CA LEU A 597 5.31 3.92 -19.71
C LEU A 597 4.68 3.94 -18.31
N TYR A 598 4.44 2.77 -17.74
CA TYR A 598 3.93 2.64 -16.37
C TYR A 598 4.92 3.17 -15.33
N ALA A 599 6.20 2.80 -15.45
CA ALA A 599 7.25 3.32 -14.56
C ALA A 599 7.36 4.84 -14.64
N LYS A 600 7.28 5.42 -15.85
CA LYS A 600 7.26 6.87 -16.06
C LYS A 600 6.01 7.52 -15.44
N GLY A 601 4.85 6.91 -15.55
CA GLY A 601 3.62 7.39 -14.92
C GLY A 601 3.70 7.40 -13.40
N VAL A 602 4.10 6.29 -12.79
CA VAL A 602 4.27 6.16 -11.33
C VAL A 602 5.30 7.16 -10.80
N ALA A 603 6.52 7.15 -11.35
CA ALA A 603 7.57 8.07 -10.92
C ALA A 603 7.15 9.53 -11.15
N GLY A 604 6.56 9.84 -12.31
CA GLY A 604 6.08 11.18 -12.64
C GLY A 604 5.05 11.71 -11.64
N TYR A 605 4.14 10.86 -11.17
CA TYR A 605 3.17 11.26 -10.15
C TYR A 605 3.81 11.47 -8.78
N ILE A 606 4.79 10.66 -8.40
CA ILE A 606 5.57 10.88 -7.16
C ILE A 606 6.34 12.21 -7.23
N LEU A 607 6.97 12.52 -8.36
CA LEU A 607 7.64 13.80 -8.59
C LEU A 607 6.67 14.98 -8.45
N PHE A 608 5.46 14.85 -9.01
CA PHE A 608 4.40 15.86 -8.89
C PHE A 608 3.98 16.07 -7.42
N LEU A 609 3.76 14.99 -6.68
CA LEU A 609 3.41 15.08 -5.25
C LEU A 609 4.53 15.75 -4.45
N ALA A 610 5.78 15.32 -4.64
CA ALA A 610 6.92 15.86 -3.91
C ALA A 610 7.15 17.36 -4.15
N GLU A 611 6.92 17.82 -5.39
CA GLU A 611 7.00 19.23 -5.76
C GLU A 611 5.85 20.04 -5.15
N THR A 612 4.61 19.60 -5.38
CA THR A 612 3.42 20.37 -4.98
C THR A 612 3.25 20.44 -3.46
N THR A 613 3.67 19.42 -2.72
CA THR A 613 3.71 19.44 -1.25
C THR A 613 4.95 20.16 -0.68
N GLY A 614 5.89 20.55 -1.52
CA GLY A 614 7.14 21.17 -1.09
C GLY A 614 8.11 20.22 -0.37
N LEU A 615 7.92 18.89 -0.48
CA LEU A 615 8.81 17.90 0.14
C LEU A 615 10.15 17.78 -0.59
N ALA A 616 10.19 18.12 -1.88
CA ALA A 616 11.42 18.17 -2.64
C ALA A 616 11.60 19.54 -3.32
N PRO A 617 12.84 20.07 -3.43
CA PRO A 617 13.09 21.33 -4.11
C PRO A 617 12.75 21.25 -5.61
N ALA A 618 12.05 22.27 -6.14
CA ALA A 618 11.64 22.32 -7.55
C ALA A 618 12.78 22.08 -8.57
N PRO A 619 14.01 22.62 -8.41
CA PRO A 619 15.10 22.32 -9.34
C PRO A 619 15.48 20.83 -9.37
N ARG A 620 15.41 20.14 -8.24
CA ARG A 620 15.69 18.69 -8.17
C ARG A 620 14.60 17.89 -8.86
N VAL A 621 13.36 18.28 -8.67
CA VAL A 621 12.21 17.64 -9.34
C VAL A 621 12.29 17.85 -10.86
N ALA A 622 12.63 19.06 -11.31
CA ALA A 622 12.81 19.35 -12.74
C ALA A 622 13.90 18.48 -13.37
N ALA A 623 15.06 18.37 -12.74
CA ALA A 623 16.15 17.51 -13.21
C ALA A 623 15.72 16.03 -13.25
N ALA A 624 15.00 15.56 -12.26
CA ALA A 624 14.47 14.19 -12.24
C ALA A 624 13.46 13.96 -13.37
N ARG A 625 12.57 14.93 -13.66
CA ARG A 625 11.63 14.84 -14.80
C ARG A 625 12.35 14.77 -16.15
N GLU A 626 13.36 15.61 -16.36
CA GLU A 626 14.17 15.58 -17.59
C GLU A 626 14.84 14.23 -17.77
N ARG A 627 15.45 13.69 -16.69
CA ARG A 627 16.09 12.38 -16.71
C ARG A 627 15.09 11.27 -17.03
N LEU A 628 13.93 11.26 -16.37
CA LEU A 628 12.86 10.28 -16.60
C LEU A 628 12.35 10.32 -18.05
N ALA A 629 12.14 11.50 -18.58
CA ALA A 629 11.68 11.69 -19.96
C ALA A 629 12.69 11.17 -20.98
N ALA A 630 14.00 11.34 -20.71
CA ALA A 630 15.08 10.94 -21.61
C ALA A 630 15.29 9.42 -21.70
N LEU A 631 14.71 8.61 -20.82
CA LEU A 631 14.86 7.15 -20.86
C LEU A 631 14.14 6.57 -22.09
N PRO A 632 14.87 5.93 -23.04
CA PRO A 632 14.29 5.51 -24.30
C PRO A 632 13.50 4.20 -24.23
N ASP A 633 13.88 3.29 -23.35
CA ASP A 633 13.35 1.94 -23.22
C ASP A 633 13.42 1.44 -21.77
N HIS A 634 12.80 0.28 -21.51
CA HIS A 634 12.74 -0.31 -20.18
C HIS A 634 14.12 -0.74 -19.66
N ASP A 635 14.98 -1.22 -20.55
CA ASP A 635 16.35 -1.59 -20.17
C ASP A 635 17.16 -0.37 -19.71
N ALA A 636 16.97 0.78 -20.37
CA ALA A 636 17.58 2.05 -19.93
C ALA A 636 17.04 2.48 -18.57
N PHE A 637 15.75 2.29 -18.31
CA PHE A 637 15.16 2.55 -16.99
C PHE A 637 15.78 1.64 -15.92
N GLU A 638 15.91 0.34 -16.19
CA GLU A 638 16.52 -0.62 -15.27
C GLU A 638 17.99 -0.28 -14.99
N ARG A 639 18.78 0.07 -16.03
CA ARG A 639 20.17 0.52 -15.84
C ARG A 639 20.25 1.79 -15.02
N ASP A 640 19.37 2.75 -15.29
CA ASP A 640 19.34 4.01 -14.54
C ASP A 640 18.93 3.79 -13.08
N LEU A 641 18.02 2.85 -12.79
CA LEU A 641 17.61 2.50 -11.43
C LEU A 641 18.79 2.01 -10.60
N VAL A 642 19.62 1.12 -11.16
CA VAL A 642 20.76 0.52 -10.44
C VAL A 642 22.01 1.38 -10.42
N ALA A 643 22.15 2.32 -11.33
CA ALA A 643 23.24 3.32 -11.38
C ALA A 643 23.15 4.28 -10.18
#